data_cc4acaa65e29b715442af5fd1f9e5b39
#
_entry.id   cc4acaa65e29b715442af5fd1f9e5b39
#
_cell.length_a   1.000
_cell.length_b   1.000
_cell.length_c   1.000
_cell.angle_alpha   90.00
_cell.angle_beta   90.00
_cell.angle_gamma   90.00
#
_symmetry.space_group_name_H-M   'P 1'
#
loop_
_entity.id
_entity.type
_entity.pdbx_description
1 polymer ?
#
loop_
_entity_poly.entity_id
_entity_poly.type
_entity_poly.pdbx_seq_one_letter_code
_entity_poly.pdbx_strand_id
1 'polypeptide(L)'
;MFRFFLIVITLLNFLNSHSQNCNNEFSGRVIDLHDGRVLIGAIIFIEGLNEQIITDSNGAFSISNLCNKSYVFEISHPQCKTKIETIRVSENINRTLRLEHHIEELNEIIVYGSSYIEKSKTLTENIISSEVLEKSIGSPLGDILANLSGVSSFKTGNSVVKPVINGLHSSRVVIINNGVRMEDQEWGEEHSPNIDVNSLDKITLIKGAGALQYSGNAIGGVIIAETSNFQIKDSLYGKILIKGETNGRGLTTTSNLIRTKSNGLYSSVQFTFKRFGDFESPNYLLSNSGAKEQNASFRLGLNRFKYGLELYYSIFNNELGILRSSHVHSSLDQIRSINSEIPLKINDFSYKINPPKQDLNHQIFRLKGFNRFELLGKLSFQYDYQQNNRLEFDIRIGDDKYKPSIDLELKTHSIKVDLDSQLSNLLNIKSGVTGRYQNNFPDPETGVRRIIPDYNKYDLGIYSILDFQINDMFLLELGGRFDYSSMSVSKYYRTSFWRSRNYQDLFSDLIINEISSQTLIKTKLIFKNYSTTFGSRYNLDDNHSINFNYSIASRMPNPSELFSEGLHHSSARIELGDLRFNSEVGQKIVFNYIFQNKNINLSVNPYLNLINDFILIEPTQIQSSLRGVFQVWEYRQTNAQILGLDIDASLFLKKNFYLNNQFSILKGRDLLRNEPLISMPPVNLNNEIVYQNQKTNNVIFSLKSEYVFRQNEYPDNNFELFVPLSQTTETVDVSSPPNAYHLFNFNSSLDIITNKNYSLSL
;
A
#
# COMPACT_ATOMS: atom_id res chain seq x y z
N MET A 1 73.24 54.96 -35.36
CA MET A 1 73.40 53.56 -34.84
C MET A 1 72.69 53.28 -33.54
N PHE A 2 72.69 54.15 -32.60
CA PHE A 2 72.07 53.90 -31.29
C PHE A 2 70.50 53.81 -31.30
N ARG A 3 69.80 54.46 -32.23
CA ARG A 3 68.32 54.37 -32.34
C ARG A 3 67.84 53.09 -33.02
N PHE A 4 68.71 52.44 -33.83
CA PHE A 4 68.35 51.17 -34.47
C PHE A 4 68.48 49.98 -33.50
N PHE A 5 69.44 50.09 -32.56
CA PHE A 5 69.67 49.08 -31.55
C PHE A 5 68.53 49.03 -30.47
N LEU A 6 67.91 50.18 -30.16
CA LEU A 6 66.78 50.25 -29.23
C LEU A 6 65.51 49.66 -29.83
N ILE A 7 65.28 49.77 -31.15
CA ILE A 7 64.11 49.23 -31.82
C ILE A 7 64.27 47.66 -31.95
N VAL A 8 65.46 47.16 -32.13
CA VAL A 8 65.70 45.70 -32.17
C VAL A 8 65.56 45.04 -30.78
N ILE A 9 65.96 45.75 -29.70
CA ILE A 9 65.78 45.27 -28.33
C ILE A 9 64.34 45.31 -27.92
N THR A 10 63.53 46.29 -28.36
CA THR A 10 62.07 46.33 -28.07
C THR A 10 61.31 45.30 -28.92
N LEU A 11 61.75 44.98 -30.14
CA LEU A 11 61.18 43.91 -30.98
C LEU A 11 61.51 42.50 -30.45
N LEU A 12 62.66 42.29 -29.83
CA LEU A 12 63.05 41.02 -29.22
C LEU A 12 62.30 40.69 -27.87
N ASN A 13 61.76 41.72 -27.21
CA ASN A 13 60.92 41.49 -26.01
C ASN A 13 59.46 41.15 -26.33
N PHE A 14 59.04 41.23 -27.58
CA PHE A 14 57.67 40.85 -27.98
C PHE A 14 57.57 39.39 -28.46
N LEU A 15 58.68 38.61 -28.50
CA LEU A 15 58.67 37.22 -28.96
C LEU A 15 58.61 36.18 -27.80
N ASN A 16 58.42 36.58 -26.59
CA ASN A 16 58.06 35.65 -25.50
C ASN A 16 56.54 35.44 -25.49
N SER A 17 55.97 34.93 -26.57
CA SER A 17 54.66 34.27 -26.53
C SER A 17 54.84 32.96 -25.75
N HIS A 18 54.53 32.98 -24.47
CA HIS A 18 54.38 31.77 -23.70
C HIS A 18 53.23 30.97 -24.34
N SER A 19 53.57 29.95 -25.12
CA SER A 19 52.62 28.92 -25.53
C SER A 19 52.07 28.31 -24.23
N GLN A 20 50.86 28.67 -23.92
CA GLN A 20 50.17 28.01 -22.81
C GLN A 20 49.93 26.55 -23.21
N ASN A 21 50.45 25.60 -22.43
CA ASN A 21 50.15 24.18 -22.58
C ASN A 21 48.67 23.95 -22.25
N CYS A 22 47.85 23.75 -23.27
CA CYS A 22 46.42 23.53 -23.18
C CYS A 22 46.09 22.06 -23.41
N ASN A 23 46.62 21.18 -22.56
CA ASN A 23 46.48 19.71 -22.68
C ASN A 23 45.65 19.09 -21.55
N ASN A 24 45.03 19.92 -20.71
CA ASN A 24 44.24 19.39 -19.61
C ASN A 24 42.81 19.01 -20.07
N GLU A 25 42.24 18.04 -19.39
CA GLU A 25 40.90 17.55 -19.59
C GLU A 25 40.04 17.81 -18.33
N PHE A 26 38.83 18.31 -18.52
CA PHE A 26 37.81 18.36 -17.50
C PHE A 26 36.66 17.43 -17.88
N SER A 27 36.52 16.33 -17.17
CA SER A 27 35.49 15.31 -17.38
C SER A 27 34.67 15.07 -16.14
N GLY A 28 33.55 14.39 -16.27
CA GLY A 28 32.72 14.06 -15.14
C GLY A 28 31.29 13.67 -15.52
N ARG A 29 30.39 13.79 -14.57
CA ARG A 29 28.95 13.57 -14.76
C ARG A 29 28.15 14.73 -14.21
N VAL A 30 26.98 14.98 -14.83
CA VAL A 30 25.98 15.90 -14.31
C VAL A 30 24.84 15.07 -13.72
N ILE A 31 24.51 15.34 -12.44
CA ILE A 31 23.47 14.60 -11.73
C ILE A 31 22.53 15.57 -11.01
N ASP A 32 21.33 15.12 -10.75
CA ASP A 32 20.37 15.82 -9.92
C ASP A 32 20.84 15.88 -8.46
N LEU A 33 20.65 17.04 -7.82
CA LEU A 33 21.07 17.31 -6.45
C LEU A 33 20.23 16.52 -5.41
N HIS A 34 18.97 16.19 -5.76
CA HIS A 34 18.02 15.63 -4.81
C HIS A 34 17.96 14.10 -4.85
N ASP A 35 17.90 13.52 -6.04
CA ASP A 35 17.75 12.07 -6.19
C ASP A 35 18.99 11.36 -6.75
N GLY A 36 19.98 12.14 -7.23
CA GLY A 36 21.24 11.64 -7.75
C GLY A 36 21.16 11.02 -9.14
N ARG A 37 20.00 11.18 -9.82
CA ARG A 37 19.87 10.71 -11.21
C ARG A 37 20.83 11.44 -12.14
N VAL A 38 21.30 10.74 -13.15
CA VAL A 38 22.07 11.36 -14.22
C VAL A 38 21.19 12.27 -15.06
N LEU A 39 21.67 13.45 -15.36
CA LEU A 39 20.99 14.43 -16.20
C LEU A 39 21.48 14.30 -17.64
N ILE A 40 20.68 13.60 -18.44
CA ILE A 40 20.94 13.39 -19.86
C ILE A 40 20.58 14.65 -20.63
N GLY A 41 21.46 15.09 -21.52
CA GLY A 41 21.22 16.31 -22.29
C GLY A 41 21.47 17.61 -21.52
N ALA A 42 22.10 17.56 -20.34
CA ALA A 42 22.56 18.76 -19.66
C ALA A 42 23.62 19.47 -20.51
N ILE A 43 23.53 20.79 -20.61
CA ILE A 43 24.41 21.64 -21.40
C ILE A 43 25.46 22.25 -20.49
N ILE A 44 26.72 22.09 -20.82
CA ILE A 44 27.84 22.74 -20.14
C ILE A 44 28.42 23.75 -21.12
N PHE A 45 28.25 25.04 -20.86
CA PHE A 45 28.77 26.14 -21.62
C PHE A 45 30.01 26.71 -20.93
N ILE A 46 31.06 27.01 -21.69
CA ILE A 46 32.31 27.55 -21.16
C ILE A 46 32.43 29.02 -21.60
N GLU A 47 32.29 29.92 -20.63
CA GLU A 47 32.42 31.34 -20.89
C GLU A 47 33.85 31.67 -21.40
N GLY A 48 33.91 32.40 -22.51
CA GLY A 48 35.17 32.82 -23.13
C GLY A 48 35.81 31.84 -24.14
N LEU A 49 35.30 30.60 -24.25
CA LEU A 49 35.64 29.69 -25.34
C LEU A 49 34.51 29.56 -26.36
N ASN A 50 33.31 29.96 -26.02
CA ASN A 50 32.06 29.75 -26.78
C ASN A 50 31.82 28.27 -27.17
N GLU A 51 32.32 27.34 -26.36
CA GLU A 51 32.12 25.92 -26.55
C GLU A 51 30.99 25.44 -25.67
N GLN A 52 30.19 24.54 -26.22
CA GLN A 52 29.03 23.95 -25.56
C GLN A 52 29.12 22.42 -25.66
N ILE A 53 28.99 21.72 -24.54
CA ILE A 53 29.01 20.27 -24.48
C ILE A 53 27.71 19.77 -23.86
N ILE A 54 27.20 18.68 -24.42
CA ILE A 54 25.96 18.06 -23.98
C ILE A 54 26.29 16.71 -23.32
N THR A 55 25.74 16.43 -22.16
CA THR A 55 25.94 15.15 -21.48
C THR A 55 25.26 14.00 -22.23
N ASP A 56 25.94 12.86 -22.25
CA ASP A 56 25.49 11.61 -22.89
C ASP A 56 24.36 10.89 -22.09
N SER A 57 23.97 9.68 -22.53
CA SER A 57 22.97 8.83 -21.87
C SER A 57 23.33 8.42 -20.45
N ASN A 58 24.59 8.56 -20.03
CA ASN A 58 25.07 8.32 -18.68
C ASN A 58 25.27 9.62 -17.89
N GLY A 59 24.81 10.77 -18.42
CA GLY A 59 25.06 12.08 -17.86
C GLY A 59 26.53 12.50 -17.90
N ALA A 60 27.37 11.81 -18.66
CA ALA A 60 28.80 12.05 -18.71
C ALA A 60 29.18 13.13 -19.72
N PHE A 61 30.24 13.86 -19.42
CA PHE A 61 30.84 14.88 -20.29
C PHE A 61 32.37 14.81 -20.24
N SER A 62 33.04 15.25 -21.30
CA SER A 62 34.48 15.44 -21.35
C SER A 62 34.83 16.67 -22.22
N ILE A 63 35.69 17.53 -21.71
CA ILE A 63 36.17 18.76 -22.30
C ILE A 63 37.70 18.70 -22.35
N SER A 64 38.26 18.59 -23.55
CA SER A 64 39.71 18.48 -23.77
C SER A 64 40.32 19.84 -24.14
N ASN A 65 41.65 19.91 -24.18
CA ASN A 65 42.43 21.06 -24.61
C ASN A 65 42.25 22.33 -23.76
N LEU A 66 42.00 22.14 -22.47
CA LEU A 66 41.92 23.27 -21.51
C LEU A 66 43.32 23.71 -21.07
N CYS A 67 43.56 25.03 -21.06
CA CYS A 67 44.80 25.62 -20.59
C CYS A 67 44.79 25.73 -19.04
N ASN A 68 45.98 25.87 -18.44
CA ASN A 68 46.08 26.09 -16.99
C ASN A 68 45.60 27.51 -16.62
N LYS A 69 44.30 27.66 -16.42
CA LYS A 69 43.63 28.87 -15.96
C LYS A 69 42.28 28.58 -15.31
N SER A 70 41.63 29.58 -14.77
CA SER A 70 40.24 29.47 -14.29
C SER A 70 39.26 29.69 -15.43
N TYR A 71 38.25 28.82 -15.51
CA TYR A 71 37.14 28.90 -16.45
C TYR A 71 35.82 29.05 -15.67
N VAL A 72 34.91 29.79 -16.25
CA VAL A 72 33.53 29.89 -15.78
C VAL A 72 32.70 28.93 -16.59
N PHE A 73 32.09 27.95 -15.92
CA PHE A 73 31.19 26.96 -16.50
C PHE A 73 29.76 27.32 -16.13
N GLU A 74 28.93 27.45 -17.12
CA GLU A 74 27.47 27.55 -16.96
C GLU A 74 26.86 26.18 -17.28
N ILE A 75 26.27 25.54 -16.31
CA ILE A 75 25.69 24.22 -16.42
C ILE A 75 24.16 24.36 -16.35
N SER A 76 23.46 23.97 -17.40
CA SER A 76 22.02 24.08 -17.52
C SER A 76 21.37 22.75 -17.94
N HIS A 77 20.14 22.54 -17.52
CA HIS A 77 19.30 21.43 -17.93
C HIS A 77 17.83 21.88 -17.89
N PRO A 78 16.97 21.46 -18.84
CA PRO A 78 15.56 21.93 -18.89
C PRO A 78 14.78 21.75 -17.59
N GLN A 79 15.13 20.78 -16.78
CA GLN A 79 14.48 20.48 -15.51
C GLN A 79 15.22 21.02 -14.27
N CYS A 80 16.32 21.75 -14.44
CA CYS A 80 17.18 22.18 -13.34
C CYS A 80 17.52 23.65 -13.40
N LYS A 81 17.75 24.24 -12.23
CA LYS A 81 18.27 25.60 -12.12
C LYS A 81 19.67 25.69 -12.68
N THR A 82 19.90 26.63 -13.59
CA THR A 82 21.22 26.88 -14.15
C THR A 82 22.22 27.20 -13.05
N LYS A 83 23.38 26.54 -13.07
CA LYS A 83 24.45 26.71 -12.12
C LYS A 83 25.67 27.32 -12.83
N ILE A 84 26.22 28.37 -12.23
CA ILE A 84 27.48 28.97 -12.69
C ILE A 84 28.56 28.62 -11.66
N GLU A 85 29.64 28.02 -12.11
CA GLU A 85 30.74 27.61 -11.23
C GLU A 85 32.10 27.95 -11.89
N THR A 86 32.97 28.61 -11.12
CA THR A 86 34.33 28.92 -11.56
C THR A 86 35.29 27.81 -11.11
N ILE A 87 35.91 27.11 -12.05
CA ILE A 87 36.83 25.99 -11.79
C ILE A 87 38.21 26.33 -12.35
N ARG A 88 39.25 26.22 -11.53
CA ARG A 88 40.65 26.34 -11.97
C ARG A 88 41.11 24.98 -12.49
N VAL A 89 41.45 24.92 -13.77
CA VAL A 89 41.95 23.73 -14.41
C VAL A 89 43.50 23.83 -14.46
N SER A 90 44.17 23.12 -13.57
CA SER A 90 45.63 23.05 -13.50
C SER A 90 46.20 21.68 -13.91
N GLU A 91 45.32 20.68 -13.92
CA GLU A 91 45.57 19.27 -14.26
C GLU A 91 44.28 18.64 -14.79
N ASN A 92 44.31 17.37 -15.18
CA ASN A 92 43.09 16.64 -15.55
C ASN A 92 42.17 16.52 -14.35
N ILE A 93 40.93 16.99 -14.50
CA ILE A 93 39.93 17.01 -13.44
C ILE A 93 38.78 16.06 -13.83
N ASN A 94 38.43 15.14 -12.91
CA ASN A 94 37.18 14.38 -13.01
C ASN A 94 36.28 14.76 -11.84
N ARG A 95 35.09 15.33 -12.12
CA ARG A 95 34.19 15.85 -11.07
C ARG A 95 32.73 15.68 -11.40
N THR A 96 31.94 15.25 -10.43
CA THR A 96 30.49 15.21 -10.52
C THR A 96 29.90 16.60 -10.27
N LEU A 97 29.21 17.14 -11.29
CA LEU A 97 28.46 18.39 -11.20
C LEU A 97 27.02 18.09 -10.77
N ARG A 98 26.47 18.93 -9.88
CA ARG A 98 25.14 18.73 -9.32
C ARG A 98 24.27 19.94 -9.61
N LEU A 99 23.11 19.69 -10.24
CA LEU A 99 22.11 20.73 -10.51
C LEU A 99 20.91 20.53 -9.60
N GLU A 100 20.33 21.63 -9.17
CA GLU A 100 19.11 21.67 -8.39
C GLU A 100 17.90 21.59 -9.34
N HIS A 101 17.07 20.57 -9.15
CA HIS A 101 15.87 20.39 -9.96
C HIS A 101 14.91 21.56 -9.79
N HIS A 102 14.45 22.14 -10.88
CA HIS A 102 13.29 23.02 -10.89
C HIS A 102 12.05 22.14 -10.82
N ILE A 103 11.37 22.14 -9.69
CA ILE A 103 9.98 21.76 -9.68
C ILE A 103 9.20 22.99 -10.16
N GLU A 104 9.15 23.20 -11.48
CA GLU A 104 8.00 23.93 -12.01
C GLU A 104 6.79 23.04 -11.79
N GLU A 105 5.76 23.59 -11.14
CA GLU A 105 4.41 23.07 -11.23
C GLU A 105 4.01 23.14 -12.72
N LEU A 106 4.41 22.18 -13.51
CA LEU A 106 3.69 21.83 -14.70
C LEU A 106 2.32 21.38 -14.18
N ASN A 107 1.28 22.18 -14.50
CA ASN A 107 -0.10 21.72 -14.41
C ASN A 107 -0.11 20.31 -15.01
N GLU A 108 -0.19 19.31 -14.15
CA GLU A 108 -0.22 17.91 -14.53
C GLU A 108 -1.44 17.70 -15.42
N ILE A 109 -1.23 17.77 -16.71
CA ILE A 109 -1.96 16.88 -17.61
C ILE A 109 -1.55 15.52 -17.07
N ILE A 110 -2.52 14.73 -16.59
CA ILE A 110 -2.31 13.33 -16.23
C ILE A 110 -1.93 12.60 -17.52
N VAL A 111 -0.70 12.78 -17.94
CA VAL A 111 -0.04 11.89 -18.86
C VAL A 111 0.57 10.83 -17.96
N TYR A 112 0.02 9.63 -18.01
CA TYR A 112 0.70 8.45 -17.50
C TYR A 112 2.09 8.41 -18.15
N GLY A 113 3.08 8.91 -17.49
CA GLY A 113 4.46 8.87 -17.97
C GLY A 113 5.30 10.04 -17.50
N SER A 114 6.33 9.71 -16.75
CA SER A 114 7.57 10.43 -16.51
C SER A 114 7.66 11.35 -15.31
N SER A 115 8.10 10.84 -14.28
CA SER A 115 9.01 11.14 -13.16
C SER A 115 8.77 10.22 -11.97
N TYR A 116 7.95 9.19 -12.20
CA TYR A 116 7.66 8.16 -11.22
C TYR A 116 8.83 7.17 -11.14
N ILE A 117 9.41 7.01 -9.95
CA ILE A 117 10.35 5.91 -9.70
C ILE A 117 9.53 4.65 -9.51
N GLU A 118 9.54 3.76 -10.49
CA GLU A 118 8.92 2.45 -10.39
C GLU A 118 9.46 1.70 -9.17
N LYS A 119 8.56 1.16 -8.36
CA LYS A 119 8.91 0.34 -7.19
C LYS A 119 9.30 -1.08 -7.59
N SER A 120 8.74 -1.57 -8.71
CA SER A 120 9.10 -2.81 -9.38
C SER A 120 9.31 -2.55 -10.87
N LYS A 121 10.21 -3.29 -11.48
CA LYS A 121 10.54 -3.14 -12.91
C LYS A 121 9.69 -4.00 -13.82
N THR A 122 9.14 -5.10 -13.31
CA THR A 122 8.49 -6.14 -14.13
C THR A 122 7.06 -6.47 -13.66
N LEU A 123 6.65 -6.00 -12.48
CA LEU A 123 5.29 -6.17 -11.97
C LEU A 123 4.39 -5.02 -12.41
N THR A 124 3.10 -5.30 -12.48
CA THR A 124 2.08 -4.28 -12.74
C THR A 124 1.92 -3.39 -11.52
N GLU A 125 2.14 -2.09 -11.72
CA GLU A 125 1.92 -1.05 -10.73
C GLU A 125 0.72 -0.18 -11.13
N ASN A 126 -0.22 0.01 -10.21
CA ASN A 126 -1.31 0.97 -10.35
C ASN A 126 -1.12 2.10 -9.35
N ILE A 127 -1.30 3.34 -9.78
CA ILE A 127 -1.07 4.52 -8.96
C ILE A 127 -2.37 5.31 -8.80
N ILE A 128 -2.66 5.69 -7.57
CA ILE A 128 -3.70 6.66 -7.22
C ILE A 128 -2.99 7.97 -6.84
N SER A 129 -3.26 9.02 -7.61
CA SER A 129 -2.65 10.34 -7.42
C SER A 129 -3.33 11.13 -6.29
N SER A 130 -2.70 12.23 -5.87
CA SER A 130 -3.26 13.16 -4.87
C SER A 130 -4.62 13.72 -5.28
N GLU A 131 -4.82 14.02 -6.56
CA GLU A 131 -6.10 14.52 -7.08
C GLU A 131 -7.26 13.53 -6.84
N VAL A 132 -7.04 12.24 -7.09
CA VAL A 132 -8.03 11.19 -6.83
C VAL A 132 -8.27 11.03 -5.34
N LEU A 133 -7.22 11.11 -4.51
CA LEU A 133 -7.34 11.03 -3.05
C LEU A 133 -8.12 12.22 -2.48
N GLU A 134 -7.92 13.43 -2.99
CA GLU A 134 -8.65 14.62 -2.58
C GLU A 134 -10.14 14.54 -2.92
N LYS A 135 -10.49 14.00 -4.09
CA LYS A 135 -11.89 13.72 -4.46
C LYS A 135 -12.52 12.63 -3.61
N SER A 136 -11.70 11.72 -3.06
CA SER A 136 -12.12 10.56 -2.26
C SER A 136 -12.03 10.80 -0.75
N ILE A 137 -11.89 12.07 -0.30
CA ILE A 137 -11.78 12.40 1.13
C ILE A 137 -12.92 11.75 1.93
N GLY A 138 -12.59 11.17 3.07
CA GLY A 138 -13.54 10.45 3.95
C GLY A 138 -13.80 9.00 3.55
N SER A 139 -13.43 8.56 2.34
CA SER A 139 -13.61 7.17 1.90
C SER A 139 -12.56 6.24 2.53
N PRO A 140 -12.93 4.99 2.86
CA PRO A 140 -11.98 3.98 3.33
C PRO A 140 -10.99 3.56 2.23
N LEU A 141 -9.81 3.06 2.63
CA LEU A 141 -8.76 2.61 1.71
C LEU A 141 -9.27 1.58 0.68
N GLY A 142 -10.08 0.60 1.12
CA GLY A 142 -10.61 -0.42 0.23
C GLY A 142 -11.50 0.13 -0.88
N ASP A 143 -12.32 1.16 -0.60
CA ASP A 143 -13.18 1.80 -1.60
C ASP A 143 -12.39 2.62 -2.61
N ILE A 144 -11.34 3.29 -2.15
CA ILE A 144 -10.45 4.05 -3.04
C ILE A 144 -9.73 3.11 -4.00
N LEU A 145 -9.22 1.99 -3.49
CA LEU A 145 -8.50 1.00 -4.29
C LEU A 145 -9.42 0.21 -5.22
N ALA A 146 -10.71 0.05 -4.91
CA ALA A 146 -11.70 -0.61 -5.77
C ALA A 146 -11.93 0.14 -7.10
N ASN A 147 -11.42 1.37 -7.24
CA ASN A 147 -11.37 2.07 -8.52
C ASN A 147 -10.24 1.59 -9.45
N LEU A 148 -9.44 0.61 -9.05
CA LEU A 148 -8.39 0.00 -9.87
C LEU A 148 -8.88 -1.35 -10.43
N SER A 149 -8.48 -1.69 -11.65
CA SER A 149 -8.77 -3.02 -12.21
C SER A 149 -8.21 -4.14 -11.33
N GLY A 150 -8.86 -5.31 -11.26
CA GLY A 150 -8.43 -6.44 -10.42
C GLY A 150 -8.50 -6.19 -8.91
N VAL A 151 -9.10 -5.07 -8.50
CA VAL A 151 -9.33 -4.75 -7.10
C VAL A 151 -10.82 -4.64 -6.83
N SER A 152 -11.25 -5.24 -5.75
CA SER A 152 -12.60 -5.10 -5.19
C SER A 152 -12.49 -4.77 -3.70
N SER A 153 -13.60 -4.56 -3.05
CA SER A 153 -13.64 -4.36 -1.60
C SER A 153 -14.49 -5.41 -0.92
N PHE A 154 -14.00 -5.92 0.20
CA PHE A 154 -14.77 -6.74 1.13
C PHE A 154 -15.34 -5.83 2.21
N LYS A 155 -16.68 -5.81 2.34
CA LYS A 155 -17.39 -4.87 3.21
C LYS A 155 -18.26 -5.62 4.22
N THR A 156 -18.12 -5.28 5.48
CA THR A 156 -19.04 -5.69 6.56
C THR A 156 -19.81 -4.50 7.14
N GLY A 157 -19.89 -3.43 6.36
CA GLY A 157 -20.52 -2.15 6.66
C GLY A 157 -19.84 -1.02 5.89
N ASN A 158 -20.34 0.22 6.02
CA ASN A 158 -19.78 1.36 5.28
C ASN A 158 -18.41 1.82 5.82
N SER A 159 -18.11 1.50 7.08
CA SER A 159 -16.86 1.91 7.74
C SER A 159 -15.82 0.79 7.82
N VAL A 160 -16.21 -0.46 7.57
CA VAL A 160 -15.29 -1.62 7.56
C VAL A 160 -15.14 -2.11 6.13
N VAL A 161 -14.06 -1.68 5.49
CA VAL A 161 -13.81 -1.93 4.06
C VAL A 161 -12.37 -2.37 3.85
N LYS A 162 -12.19 -3.61 3.41
CA LYS A 162 -10.87 -4.19 3.09
C LYS A 162 -10.64 -4.25 1.60
N PRO A 163 -9.43 -3.94 1.11
CA PRO A 163 -9.07 -4.18 -0.28
C PRO A 163 -8.92 -5.68 -0.55
N VAL A 164 -9.45 -6.12 -1.68
CA VAL A 164 -9.30 -7.48 -2.23
C VAL A 164 -8.57 -7.36 -3.56
N ILE A 165 -7.36 -7.92 -3.65
CA ILE A 165 -6.50 -7.82 -4.83
C ILE A 165 -6.47 -9.18 -5.51
N ASN A 166 -6.98 -9.28 -6.74
CA ASN A 166 -7.06 -10.53 -7.49
C ASN A 166 -7.67 -11.69 -6.67
N GLY A 167 -8.72 -11.42 -5.88
CA GLY A 167 -9.40 -12.39 -5.02
C GLY A 167 -8.73 -12.65 -3.67
N LEU A 168 -7.62 -11.99 -3.34
CA LEU A 168 -6.87 -12.17 -2.09
C LEU A 168 -6.95 -10.93 -1.20
N HIS A 169 -7.12 -11.13 0.10
CA HIS A 169 -7.29 -10.07 1.10
C HIS A 169 -6.60 -10.37 2.44
N SER A 170 -6.76 -9.48 3.41
CA SER A 170 -6.27 -9.60 4.81
C SER A 170 -4.75 -9.87 4.85
N SER A 171 -4.30 -10.87 5.58
CA SER A 171 -2.86 -11.16 5.78
C SER A 171 -2.06 -11.52 4.52
N ARG A 172 -2.72 -11.69 3.35
CA ARG A 172 -2.06 -11.90 2.05
C ARG A 172 -1.76 -10.60 1.31
N VAL A 173 -2.31 -9.48 1.76
CA VAL A 173 -2.07 -8.13 1.23
C VAL A 173 -1.28 -7.34 2.26
N VAL A 174 -0.10 -6.87 1.87
CA VAL A 174 0.77 -6.10 2.76
C VAL A 174 0.55 -4.61 2.53
N ILE A 175 0.34 -3.86 3.60
CA ILE A 175 0.16 -2.41 3.56
C ILE A 175 1.40 -1.74 4.14
N ILE A 176 1.97 -0.81 3.40
CA ILE A 176 3.11 0.02 3.81
C ILE A 176 2.62 1.46 3.95
N ASN A 177 2.54 1.95 5.16
CA ASN A 177 2.13 3.32 5.46
C ASN A 177 3.36 4.19 5.73
N ASN A 178 3.67 5.12 4.83
CA ASN A 178 4.84 5.99 4.94
C ASN A 178 6.14 5.22 5.22
N GLY A 179 6.33 4.06 4.57
CA GLY A 179 7.49 3.19 4.72
C GLY A 179 7.43 2.20 5.89
N VAL A 180 6.41 2.26 6.75
CA VAL A 180 6.19 1.31 7.85
C VAL A 180 5.24 0.22 7.39
N ARG A 181 5.63 -1.04 7.51
CA ARG A 181 4.73 -2.16 7.29
C ARG A 181 3.70 -2.18 8.43
N MET A 182 2.43 -2.08 8.07
CA MET A 182 1.33 -2.08 9.04
C MET A 182 1.22 -3.44 9.75
N GLU A 183 1.09 -3.37 11.06
CA GLU A 183 0.83 -4.52 11.94
C GLU A 183 -0.34 -4.12 12.85
N ASP A 184 -1.53 -4.16 12.27
CA ASP A 184 -2.74 -3.55 12.83
C ASP A 184 -3.86 -4.56 13.07
N GLN A 185 -3.51 -5.83 13.30
CA GLN A 185 -4.46 -6.90 13.63
C GLN A 185 -5.48 -7.18 12.50
N GLU A 186 -5.02 -7.21 11.27
CA GLU A 186 -5.81 -7.45 10.06
C GLU A 186 -6.45 -8.86 9.97
N TRP A 187 -6.29 -9.68 10.99
CA TRP A 187 -6.77 -11.06 11.03
C TRP A 187 -8.30 -11.19 10.98
N GLY A 188 -9.06 -10.27 11.55
CA GLY A 188 -10.52 -10.30 11.49
C GLY A 188 -11.06 -9.78 10.16
N GLU A 189 -12.14 -10.35 9.65
CA GLU A 189 -12.79 -9.83 8.43
C GLU A 189 -13.40 -8.44 8.66
N GLU A 190 -13.82 -8.15 9.89
CA GLU A 190 -14.35 -6.86 10.33
C GLU A 190 -13.28 -5.85 10.73
N HIS A 191 -12.01 -6.16 10.48
CA HIS A 191 -10.92 -5.25 10.79
C HIS A 191 -10.47 -4.51 9.53
N SER A 192 -10.85 -3.26 9.40
CA SER A 192 -10.38 -2.36 8.36
C SER A 192 -8.92 -1.96 8.60
N PRO A 193 -8.12 -1.70 7.56
CA PRO A 193 -6.78 -1.15 7.74
C PRO A 193 -6.80 0.18 8.50
N ASN A 194 -5.90 0.32 9.49
CA ASN A 194 -5.85 1.49 10.38
C ASN A 194 -4.96 2.59 9.81
N ILE A 195 -5.40 3.17 8.71
CA ILE A 195 -4.66 4.18 7.97
C ILE A 195 -5.54 5.40 7.68
N ASP A 196 -4.99 6.59 7.96
CA ASP A 196 -5.61 7.84 7.53
C ASP A 196 -5.26 8.13 6.08
N VAL A 197 -6.16 7.76 5.17
CA VAL A 197 -5.99 7.97 3.73
C VAL A 197 -5.92 9.46 3.38
N ASN A 198 -6.57 10.33 4.17
CA ASN A 198 -6.58 11.77 3.94
C ASN A 198 -5.21 12.43 4.22
N SER A 199 -4.29 11.70 4.85
CA SER A 199 -2.90 12.15 5.08
C SER A 199 -1.95 11.87 3.92
N LEU A 200 -2.42 11.15 2.89
CA LEU A 200 -1.60 10.65 1.80
C LEU A 200 -1.70 11.54 0.56
N ASP A 201 -0.64 11.54 -0.23
CA ASP A 201 -0.61 12.18 -1.54
C ASP A 201 -0.54 11.16 -2.68
N LYS A 202 -0.20 9.90 -2.36
CA LYS A 202 -0.09 8.83 -3.36
C LYS A 202 -0.30 7.46 -2.73
N ILE A 203 -0.99 6.58 -3.47
CA ILE A 203 -1.04 5.15 -3.18
C ILE A 203 -0.55 4.41 -4.41
N THR A 204 0.41 3.50 -4.22
CA THR A 204 0.88 2.58 -5.25
C THR A 204 0.46 1.17 -4.89
N LEU A 205 -0.23 0.51 -5.79
CA LEU A 205 -0.57 -0.91 -5.69
C LEU A 205 0.35 -1.72 -6.59
N ILE A 206 1.08 -2.68 -6.02
CA ILE A 206 1.86 -3.68 -6.74
C ILE A 206 1.10 -5.01 -6.66
N LYS A 207 0.62 -5.51 -7.80
CA LYS A 207 -0.15 -6.75 -7.87
C LYS A 207 0.78 -7.96 -7.99
N GLY A 208 0.86 -8.78 -6.96
CA GLY A 208 1.62 -10.04 -6.96
C GLY A 208 2.75 -10.09 -5.95
N ALA A 209 3.41 -11.23 -5.94
CA ALA A 209 4.33 -11.64 -4.89
C ALA A 209 5.78 -11.15 -5.07
N GLY A 210 6.12 -10.48 -6.18
CA GLY A 210 7.48 -10.11 -6.51
C GLY A 210 8.04 -8.89 -5.78
N ALA A 211 7.25 -8.18 -4.98
CA ALA A 211 7.69 -7.00 -4.23
C ALA A 211 8.46 -7.37 -2.95
N LEU A 212 9.51 -8.19 -3.09
CA LEU A 212 10.26 -8.86 -2.02
C LEU A 212 10.89 -7.91 -1.00
N GLN A 213 11.20 -6.68 -1.41
CA GLN A 213 11.76 -5.64 -0.53
C GLN A 213 10.83 -5.22 0.61
N TYR A 214 9.52 -5.47 0.46
CA TYR A 214 8.51 -5.11 1.46
C TYR A 214 8.15 -6.29 2.35
N SER A 215 7.95 -7.48 1.76
CA SER A 215 7.62 -8.69 2.51
C SER A 215 7.67 -9.95 1.62
N GLY A 216 8.02 -11.09 2.20
CA GLY A 216 7.80 -12.40 1.58
C GLY A 216 6.35 -12.88 1.69
N ASN A 217 5.55 -12.34 2.62
CA ASN A 217 4.18 -12.78 2.86
C ASN A 217 3.14 -12.21 1.87
N ALA A 218 3.54 -11.34 0.95
CA ALA A 218 2.65 -10.59 0.05
C ALA A 218 2.18 -11.43 -1.15
N ILE A 219 1.47 -12.54 -0.92
CA ILE A 219 0.95 -13.41 -1.99
C ILE A 219 -0.04 -12.64 -2.89
N GLY A 220 -0.90 -11.79 -2.31
CA GLY A 220 -1.89 -10.98 -3.02
C GLY A 220 -1.30 -9.74 -3.66
N GLY A 221 -0.38 -9.08 -2.97
CA GLY A 221 0.25 -7.84 -3.42
C GLY A 221 0.63 -6.91 -2.29
N VAL A 222 1.16 -5.74 -2.66
CA VAL A 222 1.61 -4.69 -1.72
C VAL A 222 0.94 -3.37 -2.04
N ILE A 223 0.35 -2.74 -1.04
CA ILE A 223 -0.20 -1.38 -1.08
C ILE A 223 0.81 -0.46 -0.41
N ILE A 224 1.31 0.54 -1.12
CA ILE A 224 2.28 1.50 -0.62
C ILE A 224 1.62 2.87 -0.57
N ALA A 225 1.34 3.33 0.63
CA ALA A 225 0.68 4.57 0.94
C ALA A 225 1.72 5.60 1.41
N GLU A 226 1.88 6.69 0.66
CA GLU A 226 2.97 7.65 0.85
C GLU A 226 2.46 9.08 0.80
N THR A 227 3.09 9.95 1.56
CA THR A 227 3.03 11.40 1.34
C THR A 227 4.11 11.80 0.34
N SER A 228 3.87 12.88 -0.40
CA SER A 228 4.83 13.40 -1.39
C SER A 228 6.15 13.82 -0.75
N ASN A 229 7.20 13.81 -1.55
CA ASN A 229 8.47 14.40 -1.17
C ASN A 229 8.34 15.92 -1.05
N PHE A 230 8.95 16.49 -0.04
CA PHE A 230 8.92 17.93 0.18
C PHE A 230 9.87 18.67 -0.75
N GLN A 231 9.45 19.82 -1.26
CA GLN A 231 10.29 20.69 -2.08
C GLN A 231 11.43 21.26 -1.24
N ILE A 232 12.65 21.28 -1.79
CA ILE A 232 13.83 21.87 -1.11
C ILE A 232 13.93 23.36 -1.50
N LYS A 233 12.99 24.15 -1.01
CA LYS A 233 12.96 25.61 -1.11
C LYS A 233 12.38 26.21 0.17
N ASP A 234 12.67 27.47 0.46
CA ASP A 234 12.03 28.17 1.58
C ASP A 234 10.56 28.39 1.25
N SER A 235 9.68 27.66 1.94
CA SER A 235 8.24 27.71 1.70
C SER A 235 7.46 27.35 2.95
N LEU A 236 6.27 27.93 3.07
CA LEU A 236 5.23 27.54 4.02
C LEU A 236 3.93 27.42 3.23
N TYR A 237 3.36 26.23 3.20
CA TYR A 237 2.12 25.96 2.47
C TYR A 237 1.30 24.89 3.17
N GLY A 238 0.05 24.77 2.79
CA GLY A 238 -0.84 23.78 3.34
C GLY A 238 -2.16 23.75 2.61
N LYS A 239 -3.00 22.78 2.96
CA LYS A 239 -4.34 22.62 2.42
C LYS A 239 -5.34 22.29 3.52
N ILE A 240 -6.57 22.69 3.35
CA ILE A 240 -7.72 22.29 4.16
C ILE A 240 -8.75 21.73 3.18
N LEU A 241 -9.22 20.52 3.45
CA LEU A 241 -10.29 19.90 2.69
C LEU A 241 -11.48 19.64 3.62
N ILE A 242 -12.67 19.96 3.15
CA ILE A 242 -13.92 19.77 3.89
C ILE A 242 -14.92 19.09 2.97
N LYS A 243 -15.53 18.00 3.43
CA LYS A 243 -16.56 17.26 2.70
C LYS A 243 -17.75 16.97 3.60
N GLY A 244 -18.93 17.39 3.15
CA GLY A 244 -20.21 16.94 3.72
C GLY A 244 -20.80 15.82 2.88
N GLU A 245 -21.41 14.83 3.51
CA GLU A 245 -22.07 13.70 2.86
C GLU A 245 -23.49 13.55 3.37
N THR A 246 -24.44 13.34 2.47
CA THR A 246 -25.87 13.21 2.84
C THR A 246 -26.16 11.85 3.47
N ASN A 247 -25.59 10.76 2.92
CA ASN A 247 -25.72 9.43 3.54
C ASN A 247 -24.83 9.36 4.79
N GLY A 248 -25.41 8.98 5.91
CA GLY A 248 -24.75 9.07 7.22
C GLY A 248 -24.70 10.49 7.78
N ARG A 249 -25.19 11.51 7.03
CA ARG A 249 -25.18 12.95 7.40
C ARG A 249 -23.82 13.37 7.93
N GLY A 250 -22.78 12.99 7.19
CA GLY A 250 -21.39 13.00 7.65
C GLY A 250 -20.64 14.28 7.35
N LEU A 251 -19.59 14.53 8.14
CA LEU A 251 -18.60 15.58 7.91
C LEU A 251 -17.21 14.98 8.02
N THR A 252 -16.38 15.24 7.02
CA THR A 252 -14.94 14.96 7.05
C THR A 252 -14.18 16.26 6.83
N THR A 253 -13.21 16.54 7.69
CA THR A 253 -12.30 17.68 7.56
C THR A 253 -10.87 17.19 7.74
N THR A 254 -9.99 17.57 6.84
CA THR A 254 -8.55 17.35 6.98
C THR A 254 -7.78 18.64 6.74
N SER A 255 -6.71 18.82 7.47
CA SER A 255 -5.80 19.96 7.33
C SER A 255 -4.36 19.51 7.33
N ASN A 256 -3.55 20.12 6.49
CA ASN A 256 -2.13 19.83 6.37
C ASN A 256 -1.37 21.18 6.31
N LEU A 257 -0.29 21.30 7.08
CA LEU A 257 0.61 22.45 7.06
C LEU A 257 2.04 21.95 6.93
N ILE A 258 2.76 22.48 5.94
CA ILE A 258 4.10 22.05 5.58
C ILE A 258 5.02 23.28 5.56
N ARG A 259 6.16 23.16 6.21
CA ARG A 259 7.25 24.13 6.14
C ARG A 259 8.50 23.46 5.60
N THR A 260 9.10 24.04 4.57
CA THR A 260 10.34 23.58 3.97
C THR A 260 11.38 24.70 3.94
N LYS A 261 12.65 24.32 3.89
CA LYS A 261 13.79 25.23 3.79
C LYS A 261 14.75 24.77 2.69
N SER A 262 15.42 25.73 2.08
CA SER A 262 16.44 25.52 1.04
C SER A 262 17.64 24.68 1.50
N ASN A 263 17.90 24.62 2.80
CA ASN A 263 18.94 23.76 3.38
C ASN A 263 18.53 22.27 3.52
N GLY A 264 17.30 21.92 3.08
CA GLY A 264 16.75 20.56 3.14
C GLY A 264 15.98 20.22 4.41
N LEU A 265 15.88 21.14 5.38
CA LEU A 265 15.04 20.95 6.57
C LEU A 265 13.56 21.11 6.22
N TYR A 266 12.72 20.19 6.71
CA TYR A 266 11.27 20.28 6.54
C TYR A 266 10.52 19.80 7.78
N SER A 267 9.30 20.26 7.92
CA SER A 267 8.35 19.75 8.93
C SER A 267 6.94 19.78 8.37
N SER A 268 6.10 18.84 8.77
CA SER A 268 4.68 18.85 8.47
C SER A 268 3.84 18.38 9.65
N VAL A 269 2.63 18.93 9.73
CA VAL A 269 1.61 18.54 10.70
C VAL A 269 0.31 18.34 9.92
N GLN A 270 -0.41 17.27 10.24
CA GLN A 270 -1.67 16.95 9.59
C GLN A 270 -2.68 16.51 10.65
N PHE A 271 -3.95 16.86 10.45
CA PHE A 271 -5.08 16.46 11.28
C PHE A 271 -6.25 16.05 10.40
N THR A 272 -6.96 14.99 10.81
CA THR A 272 -8.23 14.56 10.22
C THR A 272 -9.27 14.39 11.31
N PHE A 273 -10.46 14.92 11.04
CA PHE A 273 -11.67 14.69 11.82
C PHE A 273 -12.75 14.15 10.90
N LYS A 274 -13.42 13.06 11.31
CA LYS A 274 -14.52 12.46 10.58
C LYS A 274 -15.62 12.06 11.54
N ARG A 275 -16.89 12.37 11.19
CA ARG A 275 -18.07 12.00 11.97
C ARG A 275 -19.21 11.63 11.05
N PHE A 276 -19.77 10.44 11.24
CA PHE A 276 -20.96 9.92 10.56
C PHE A 276 -21.95 9.37 11.57
N GLY A 277 -23.24 9.54 11.32
CA GLY A 277 -24.30 8.79 11.94
C GLY A 277 -24.63 7.51 11.18
N ASP A 278 -25.81 6.97 11.41
CA ASP A 278 -26.28 5.76 10.75
C ASP A 278 -26.39 5.95 9.23
N PHE A 279 -25.91 4.97 8.48
CA PHE A 279 -25.99 4.97 7.02
C PHE A 279 -27.36 4.45 6.55
N GLU A 280 -27.76 4.90 5.37
CA GLU A 280 -28.99 4.49 4.69
C GLU A 280 -28.69 3.52 3.57
N SER A 281 -29.40 2.40 3.51
CA SER A 281 -29.57 1.56 2.35
C SER A 281 -30.82 2.04 1.57
N PRO A 282 -31.07 1.62 0.32
CA PRO A 282 -32.22 2.11 -0.42
C PRO A 282 -33.58 1.99 0.28
N ASN A 283 -33.75 1.01 1.15
CA ASN A 283 -35.06 0.67 1.74
C ASN A 283 -35.10 0.77 3.27
N TYR A 284 -33.97 0.96 3.95
CA TYR A 284 -33.89 0.95 5.41
C TYR A 284 -32.62 1.63 5.95
N LEU A 285 -32.67 2.02 7.24
CA LEU A 285 -31.48 2.49 7.98
C LEU A 285 -30.65 1.31 8.49
N LEU A 286 -29.34 1.42 8.34
CA LEU A 286 -28.39 0.50 8.94
C LEU A 286 -28.11 0.95 10.38
N SER A 287 -28.93 0.48 11.29
CA SER A 287 -28.91 0.91 12.70
C SER A 287 -27.57 0.62 13.39
N ASN A 288 -27.00 1.61 14.04
CA ASN A 288 -25.70 1.56 14.72
C ASN A 288 -24.49 1.37 13.76
N SER A 289 -24.55 1.98 12.58
CA SER A 289 -23.47 1.93 11.59
C SER A 289 -22.60 3.19 11.55
N GLY A 290 -22.79 4.13 12.46
CA GLY A 290 -22.04 5.38 12.55
C GLY A 290 -20.55 5.17 12.81
N ALA A 291 -19.73 6.20 12.47
CA ALA A 291 -18.29 6.20 12.66
C ALA A 291 -17.77 7.56 13.16
N LYS A 292 -16.67 7.52 13.90
CA LYS A 292 -15.93 8.70 14.36
C LYS A 292 -14.45 8.45 14.27
N GLU A 293 -13.72 9.31 13.55
CA GLU A 293 -12.26 9.25 13.45
C GLU A 293 -11.64 10.58 13.89
N GLN A 294 -10.46 10.48 14.54
CA GLN A 294 -9.65 11.62 14.97
C GLN A 294 -8.19 11.23 14.83
N ASN A 295 -7.56 11.72 13.77
CA ASN A 295 -6.21 11.32 13.40
C ASN A 295 -5.29 12.51 13.38
N ALA A 296 -4.02 12.29 13.69
CA ALA A 296 -2.98 13.30 13.60
C ALA A 296 -1.66 12.66 13.15
N SER A 297 -0.87 13.41 12.41
CA SER A 297 0.49 13.02 12.08
C SER A 297 1.46 14.21 12.13
N PHE A 298 2.70 13.90 12.47
CA PHE A 298 3.80 14.86 12.53
C PHE A 298 5.02 14.28 11.83
N ARG A 299 5.70 15.11 11.05
CA ARG A 299 6.94 14.75 10.38
C ARG A 299 7.96 15.86 10.53
N LEU A 300 9.19 15.49 10.81
CA LEU A 300 10.34 16.37 10.87
C LEU A 300 11.51 15.71 10.19
N GLY A 301 12.18 16.38 9.26
CA GLY A 301 13.30 15.77 8.58
C GLY A 301 14.27 16.75 7.97
N LEU A 302 15.43 16.21 7.65
CA LEU A 302 16.48 16.83 6.86
C LEU A 302 16.76 15.93 5.67
N ASN A 303 16.55 16.44 4.45
CA ASN A 303 16.82 15.70 3.22
C ASN A 303 17.87 16.45 2.41
N ARG A 304 19.05 15.86 2.31
CA ARG A 304 20.16 16.33 1.46
C ARG A 304 20.57 15.23 0.50
N PHE A 305 21.25 15.56 -0.56
CA PHE A 305 21.72 14.57 -1.52
C PHE A 305 22.53 13.43 -0.85
N LYS A 306 23.53 13.78 -0.05
CA LYS A 306 24.45 12.81 0.56
C LYS A 306 23.83 12.03 1.71
N TYR A 307 22.99 12.66 2.51
CA TYR A 307 22.38 12.07 3.71
C TYR A 307 21.01 12.67 4.02
N GLY A 308 20.21 11.93 4.71
CA GLY A 308 18.92 12.38 5.24
C GLY A 308 18.56 11.68 6.53
N LEU A 309 17.72 12.35 7.31
CA LEU A 309 17.14 11.82 8.54
C LEU A 309 15.69 12.31 8.63
N GLU A 310 14.77 11.42 8.95
CA GLU A 310 13.35 11.75 9.12
C GLU A 310 12.78 11.05 10.35
N LEU A 311 12.06 11.82 11.14
CA LEU A 311 11.21 11.37 12.24
C LEU A 311 9.75 11.52 11.77
N TYR A 312 8.95 10.48 11.97
CA TYR A 312 7.52 10.45 11.72
C TYR A 312 6.80 9.89 12.94
N TYR A 313 5.70 10.53 13.32
CA TYR A 313 4.78 10.05 14.33
C TYR A 313 3.35 10.19 13.81
N SER A 314 2.50 9.20 14.04
CA SER A 314 1.07 9.30 13.76
C SER A 314 0.25 8.58 14.81
N ILE A 315 -0.96 9.10 15.02
CA ILE A 315 -2.00 8.48 15.83
C ILE A 315 -3.28 8.40 15.01
N PHE A 316 -3.87 7.22 14.98
CA PHE A 316 -5.14 6.92 14.34
C PHE A 316 -6.11 6.42 15.38
N ASN A 317 -7.20 7.17 15.60
CA ASN A 317 -8.28 6.80 16.50
C ASN A 317 -9.57 6.62 15.71
N ASN A 318 -10.22 5.48 15.90
CA ASN A 318 -11.45 5.16 15.20
C ASN A 318 -12.42 4.46 16.12
N GLU A 319 -13.64 4.98 16.21
CA GLU A 319 -14.79 4.36 16.88
C GLU A 319 -15.84 4.04 15.81
N LEU A 320 -16.18 2.76 15.65
CA LEU A 320 -17.19 2.33 14.68
C LEU A 320 -18.29 1.52 15.33
N GLY A 321 -19.53 1.79 14.91
CA GLY A 321 -20.68 0.97 15.24
C GLY A 321 -20.71 -0.32 14.40
N ILE A 322 -21.16 -1.40 15.00
CA ILE A 322 -21.47 -2.67 14.36
C ILE A 322 -22.99 -2.77 14.21
N LEU A 323 -23.45 -3.29 13.09
CA LEU A 323 -24.86 -3.39 12.77
C LEU A 323 -25.65 -4.09 13.90
N ARG A 324 -26.67 -3.41 14.43
CA ARG A 324 -27.40 -3.88 15.62
C ARG A 324 -28.09 -5.23 15.41
N SER A 325 -28.57 -5.51 14.21
CA SER A 325 -29.29 -6.73 13.85
C SER A 325 -28.40 -7.97 13.69
N SER A 326 -27.08 -7.85 13.76
CA SER A 326 -26.15 -9.01 13.70
C SER A 326 -26.19 -9.88 14.97
N HIS A 327 -26.76 -9.38 16.07
CA HIS A 327 -26.83 -10.08 17.37
C HIS A 327 -28.25 -10.49 17.68
N VAL A 328 -28.55 -11.79 17.62
CA VAL A 328 -29.83 -12.42 17.86
C VAL A 328 -29.74 -13.47 18.95
N HIS A 329 -30.89 -13.82 19.55
CA HIS A 329 -30.93 -14.63 20.77
C HIS A 329 -31.38 -16.09 20.57
N SER A 330 -32.11 -16.37 19.48
CA SER A 330 -32.63 -17.72 19.20
C SER A 330 -32.14 -18.26 17.87
N SER A 331 -32.11 -19.60 17.72
CA SER A 331 -31.77 -20.25 16.45
C SER A 331 -32.73 -19.86 15.34
N LEU A 332 -34.00 -19.71 15.63
CA LEU A 332 -35.02 -19.29 14.66
C LEU A 332 -34.78 -17.85 14.19
N ASP A 333 -34.45 -16.93 15.13
CA ASP A 333 -34.11 -15.55 14.75
C ASP A 333 -32.80 -15.48 13.95
N GLN A 334 -31.83 -16.36 14.23
CA GLN A 334 -30.59 -16.45 13.46
C GLN A 334 -30.88 -16.88 12.00
N ILE A 335 -31.69 -17.93 11.83
CA ILE A 335 -32.11 -18.38 10.48
C ILE A 335 -32.88 -17.27 9.76
N ARG A 336 -33.85 -16.65 10.42
CA ARG A 336 -34.61 -15.54 9.86
C ARG A 336 -33.72 -14.36 9.48
N SER A 337 -32.74 -14.03 10.32
CA SER A 337 -31.81 -12.93 10.07
C SER A 337 -30.92 -13.21 8.84
N ILE A 338 -30.44 -14.45 8.68
CA ILE A 338 -29.63 -14.85 7.52
C ILE A 338 -30.47 -14.86 6.24
N ASN A 339 -31.67 -15.43 6.29
CA ASN A 339 -32.55 -15.59 5.12
C ASN A 339 -33.36 -14.33 4.78
N SER A 340 -33.31 -13.26 5.57
CA SER A 340 -34.09 -12.05 5.37
C SER A 340 -33.41 -11.04 4.44
N GLU A 341 -34.17 -10.43 3.55
CA GLU A 341 -33.71 -9.34 2.68
C GLU A 341 -33.49 -8.01 3.42
N ILE A 342 -34.09 -7.84 4.62
CA ILE A 342 -33.97 -6.63 5.43
C ILE A 342 -33.54 -6.99 6.87
N PRO A 343 -32.83 -6.12 7.57
CA PRO A 343 -32.43 -6.35 8.97
C PRO A 343 -33.64 -6.55 9.87
N LEU A 344 -33.59 -7.50 10.80
CA LEU A 344 -34.67 -7.74 11.77
C LEU A 344 -34.90 -6.57 12.74
N LYS A 345 -33.90 -5.71 12.90
CA LYS A 345 -33.98 -4.55 13.79
C LYS A 345 -33.52 -3.29 13.08
N ILE A 346 -34.46 -2.36 12.90
CA ILE A 346 -34.22 -1.04 12.29
C ILE A 346 -34.66 0.00 13.33
N ASN A 347 -33.77 0.94 13.67
CA ASN A 347 -34.03 2.06 14.60
C ASN A 347 -34.01 3.37 13.79
N ASP A 348 -34.43 4.48 14.42
CA ASP A 348 -34.32 5.81 13.91
C ASP A 348 -32.84 6.24 13.78
N PHE A 349 -32.57 7.20 12.87
CA PHE A 349 -31.24 7.76 12.64
C PHE A 349 -30.58 8.28 13.92
N SER A 350 -29.30 7.95 14.13
CA SER A 350 -28.54 8.39 15.29
C SER A 350 -27.05 8.64 14.95
N TYR A 351 -26.44 9.62 15.62
CA TYR A 351 -24.99 9.77 15.68
C TYR A 351 -24.36 8.98 16.84
N LYS A 352 -25.18 8.36 17.69
CA LYS A 352 -24.72 7.66 18.89
C LYS A 352 -24.24 6.27 18.50
N ILE A 353 -23.01 5.96 18.84
CA ILE A 353 -22.40 4.65 18.61
C ILE A 353 -22.55 3.86 19.92
N ASN A 354 -23.36 2.79 19.89
CA ASN A 354 -23.62 1.91 21.02
C ASN A 354 -23.00 0.53 20.77
N PRO A 355 -22.82 -0.31 21.78
CA PRO A 355 -22.54 -1.73 21.56
C PRO A 355 -23.62 -2.41 20.69
N PRO A 356 -23.24 -3.30 19.75
CA PRO A 356 -21.85 -3.72 19.46
C PRO A 356 -21.07 -2.63 18.73
N LYS A 357 -19.80 -2.43 19.12
CA LYS A 357 -18.92 -1.43 18.51
C LYS A 357 -17.45 -1.83 18.64
N GLN A 358 -16.60 -1.17 17.87
CA GLN A 358 -15.15 -1.24 18.00
C GLN A 358 -14.60 0.14 18.37
N ASP A 359 -13.62 0.17 19.29
CA ASP A 359 -12.77 1.30 19.60
C ASP A 359 -11.32 0.94 19.31
N LEU A 360 -10.63 1.78 18.56
CA LEU A 360 -9.32 1.48 18.03
C LEU A 360 -8.39 2.67 18.16
N ASN A 361 -7.19 2.40 18.69
CA ASN A 361 -6.09 3.35 18.74
C ASN A 361 -4.85 2.71 18.14
N HIS A 362 -4.28 3.30 17.09
CA HIS A 362 -3.05 2.85 16.46
C HIS A 362 -2.04 4.00 16.43
N GLN A 363 -0.88 3.76 17.00
CA GLN A 363 0.22 4.72 17.05
C GLN A 363 1.42 4.17 16.29
N ILE A 364 2.06 5.03 15.50
CA ILE A 364 3.29 4.71 14.77
C ILE A 364 4.34 5.76 15.10
N PHE A 365 5.51 5.30 15.49
CA PHE A 365 6.73 6.09 15.54
C PHE A 365 7.73 5.51 14.56
N ARG A 366 8.38 6.34 13.72
CA ARG A 366 9.41 5.91 12.78
C ARG A 366 10.58 6.88 12.78
N LEU A 367 11.77 6.33 12.84
CA LEU A 367 13.02 7.02 12.56
C LEU A 367 13.66 6.39 11.32
N LYS A 368 13.90 7.17 10.28
CA LYS A 368 14.51 6.72 9.04
C LYS A 368 15.68 7.62 8.69
N GLY A 369 16.80 7.03 8.31
CA GLY A 369 17.98 7.74 7.84
C GLY A 369 18.59 7.08 6.61
N PHE A 370 19.34 7.84 5.84
CA PHE A 370 20.17 7.30 4.77
C PHE A 370 21.47 8.06 4.62
N ASN A 371 22.46 7.37 4.07
CA ASN A 371 23.71 7.96 3.59
C ASN A 371 24.07 7.39 2.22
N ARG A 372 24.55 8.23 1.30
CA ARG A 372 25.05 7.84 -0.02
C ARG A 372 26.56 7.79 0.00
N PHE A 373 27.12 6.64 -0.30
CA PHE A 373 28.51 6.38 -0.46
C PHE A 373 28.85 6.32 -1.95
N GLU A 374 30.02 6.83 -2.34
CA GLU A 374 30.42 6.91 -3.76
C GLU A 374 30.55 5.52 -4.42
N LEU A 375 31.04 4.53 -3.70
CA LEU A 375 31.29 3.17 -4.21
C LEU A 375 30.19 2.18 -3.87
N LEU A 376 29.52 2.34 -2.73
CA LEU A 376 28.53 1.37 -2.23
C LEU A 376 27.10 1.71 -2.62
N GLY A 377 26.83 2.98 -3.03
CA GLY A 377 25.49 3.44 -3.27
C GLY A 377 24.79 3.97 -2.03
N LYS A 378 23.48 3.83 -1.93
CA LYS A 378 22.64 4.38 -0.84
C LYS A 378 22.38 3.32 0.21
N LEU A 379 22.90 3.51 1.40
CA LEU A 379 22.57 2.74 2.60
C LEU A 379 21.47 3.47 3.37
N SER A 380 20.38 2.77 3.67
CA SER A 380 19.23 3.29 4.43
C SER A 380 19.03 2.46 5.68
N PHE A 381 18.67 3.13 6.78
CA PHE A 381 18.28 2.53 8.05
C PHE A 381 16.91 3.03 8.44
N GLN A 382 16.06 2.15 8.96
CA GLN A 382 14.76 2.49 9.55
C GLN A 382 14.56 1.71 10.83
N TYR A 383 14.07 2.38 11.85
CA TYR A 383 13.47 1.80 13.04
C TYR A 383 12.04 2.30 13.15
N ASP A 384 11.09 1.40 13.42
CA ASP A 384 9.72 1.77 13.75
C ASP A 384 9.19 1.01 14.96
N TYR A 385 8.34 1.71 15.69
CA TYR A 385 7.53 1.19 16.78
C TYR A 385 6.06 1.42 16.46
N GLN A 386 5.26 0.38 16.65
CA GLN A 386 3.81 0.45 16.51
C GLN A 386 3.16 -0.07 17.78
N GLN A 387 2.07 0.59 18.18
CA GLN A 387 1.18 0.10 19.22
C GLN A 387 -0.25 0.17 18.69
N ASN A 388 -0.92 -0.97 18.67
CA ASN A 388 -2.31 -1.10 18.27
C ASN A 388 -3.13 -1.62 19.45
N ASN A 389 -4.07 -0.80 19.94
CA ASN A 389 -5.03 -1.17 20.95
C ASN A 389 -6.40 -1.31 20.28
N ARG A 390 -7.02 -2.46 20.45
CA ARG A 390 -8.33 -2.80 19.90
C ARG A 390 -9.27 -3.26 20.99
N LEU A 391 -10.36 -2.51 21.15
CA LEU A 391 -11.47 -2.86 22.05
C LEU A 391 -12.70 -3.20 21.22
N GLU A 392 -13.31 -4.35 21.49
CA GLU A 392 -14.60 -4.71 20.91
C GLU A 392 -15.63 -4.90 22.00
N PHE A 393 -16.75 -4.24 21.83
CA PHE A 393 -17.85 -4.25 22.78
C PHE A 393 -19.02 -5.03 22.20
N ASP A 394 -19.48 -6.00 22.95
CA ASP A 394 -20.70 -6.75 22.68
C ASP A 394 -21.89 -6.18 23.46
N ILE A 395 -23.09 -6.66 23.18
CA ILE A 395 -24.29 -6.35 23.97
C ILE A 395 -24.25 -7.15 25.26
N ARG A 396 -23.83 -6.52 26.34
CA ARG A 396 -23.77 -7.09 27.69
C ARG A 396 -24.79 -6.48 28.61
N ILE A 397 -25.17 -7.22 29.66
CA ILE A 397 -26.16 -6.83 30.69
C ILE A 397 -25.46 -6.80 32.05
N GLY A 398 -25.99 -6.01 32.98
CA GLY A 398 -25.48 -5.89 34.34
C GLY A 398 -24.18 -5.10 34.46
N ASP A 399 -23.32 -5.51 35.40
CA ASP A 399 -22.06 -4.80 35.73
C ASP A 399 -21.04 -4.85 34.61
N ASP A 400 -21.12 -5.83 33.70
CA ASP A 400 -20.24 -5.99 32.55
C ASP A 400 -20.68 -5.15 31.35
N LYS A 401 -21.73 -4.37 31.44
CA LYS A 401 -22.32 -3.58 30.34
C LYS A 401 -21.30 -2.71 29.57
N TYR A 402 -20.29 -2.20 30.25
CA TYR A 402 -19.29 -1.30 29.69
C TYR A 402 -17.92 -1.96 29.49
N LYS A 403 -17.77 -3.25 29.84
CA LYS A 403 -16.51 -3.97 29.61
C LYS A 403 -16.39 -4.41 28.17
N PRO A 404 -15.23 -4.27 27.54
CA PRO A 404 -14.99 -4.84 26.23
C PRO A 404 -15.08 -6.37 26.30
N SER A 405 -15.45 -6.99 25.21
CA SER A 405 -15.43 -8.44 25.03
C SER A 405 -14.11 -8.91 24.42
N ILE A 406 -13.45 -8.04 23.66
CA ILE A 406 -12.08 -8.20 23.19
C ILE A 406 -11.32 -6.95 23.61
N ASP A 407 -10.15 -7.15 24.21
CA ASP A 407 -9.18 -6.11 24.56
C ASP A 407 -7.80 -6.66 24.20
N LEU A 408 -7.25 -6.15 23.11
CA LEU A 408 -5.99 -6.60 22.54
C LEU A 408 -5.02 -5.44 22.45
N GLU A 409 -3.84 -5.61 23.04
CA GLU A 409 -2.69 -4.74 22.82
C GLU A 409 -1.65 -5.47 21.99
N LEU A 410 -1.31 -4.91 20.83
CA LEU A 410 -0.26 -5.40 19.96
C LEU A 410 0.86 -4.37 19.88
N LYS A 411 2.05 -4.72 20.33
CA LYS A 411 3.28 -3.92 20.24
C LYS A 411 4.23 -4.53 19.24
N THR A 412 4.75 -3.71 18.33
CA THR A 412 5.68 -4.15 17.28
C THR A 412 6.87 -3.22 17.20
N HIS A 413 8.07 -3.79 17.23
CA HIS A 413 9.33 -3.10 16.96
C HIS A 413 9.93 -3.66 15.69
N SER A 414 10.30 -2.81 14.74
CA SER A 414 10.93 -3.25 13.49
C SER A 414 12.20 -2.48 13.22
N ILE A 415 13.17 -3.16 12.64
CA ILE A 415 14.41 -2.59 12.13
C ILE A 415 14.56 -3.03 10.68
N LYS A 416 14.95 -2.11 9.82
CA LYS A 416 15.20 -2.38 8.40
C LYS A 416 16.50 -1.67 7.98
N VAL A 417 17.36 -2.42 7.26
CA VAL A 417 18.58 -1.88 6.64
C VAL A 417 18.55 -2.26 5.18
N ASP A 418 18.61 -1.29 4.29
CA ASP A 418 18.59 -1.48 2.85
C ASP A 418 19.83 -0.86 2.21
N LEU A 419 20.44 -1.57 1.28
CA LEU A 419 21.49 -1.10 0.38
C LEU A 419 20.92 -1.08 -1.05
N ASP A 420 21.00 0.08 -1.68
CA ASP A 420 20.63 0.30 -3.09
C ASP A 420 21.89 0.76 -3.82
N SER A 421 22.42 -0.09 -4.68
CA SER A 421 23.72 0.07 -5.31
C SER A 421 23.65 -0.15 -6.80
N GLN A 422 24.20 0.78 -7.57
CA GLN A 422 24.43 0.62 -8.99
C GLN A 422 25.88 0.12 -9.21
N LEU A 423 26.03 -1.19 -9.41
CA LEU A 423 27.36 -1.80 -9.58
C LEU A 423 27.96 -1.51 -10.95
N SER A 424 27.12 -1.35 -11.97
CA SER A 424 27.51 -0.95 -13.31
C SER A 424 26.35 -0.23 -14.00
N ASN A 425 26.56 0.25 -15.21
CA ASN A 425 25.48 0.83 -16.02
C ASN A 425 24.38 -0.18 -16.36
N LEU A 426 24.69 -1.48 -16.28
CA LEU A 426 23.78 -2.57 -16.62
C LEU A 426 23.18 -3.27 -15.40
N LEU A 427 23.76 -3.10 -14.20
CA LEU A 427 23.39 -3.89 -13.03
C LEU A 427 23.12 -3.01 -11.81
N ASN A 428 21.88 -3.03 -11.34
CA ASN A 428 21.46 -2.48 -10.06
C ASN A 428 21.19 -3.61 -9.07
N ILE A 429 21.61 -3.45 -7.83
CA ILE A 429 21.34 -4.38 -6.73
C ILE A 429 20.64 -3.64 -5.61
N LYS A 430 19.55 -4.22 -5.13
CA LYS A 430 18.87 -3.79 -3.94
C LYS A 430 18.81 -4.94 -2.95
N SER A 431 19.52 -4.82 -1.84
CA SER A 431 19.58 -5.85 -0.80
C SER A 431 19.21 -5.27 0.54
N GLY A 432 18.65 -6.09 1.42
CA GLY A 432 18.30 -5.61 2.75
C GLY A 432 18.06 -6.73 3.76
N VAL A 433 18.06 -6.29 5.01
CA VAL A 433 17.76 -7.12 6.19
C VAL A 433 16.65 -6.46 6.98
N THR A 434 15.70 -7.25 7.42
CA THR A 434 14.58 -6.83 8.26
C THR A 434 14.53 -7.67 9.52
N GLY A 435 14.42 -7.03 10.69
CA GLY A 435 14.17 -7.69 11.98
C GLY A 435 12.89 -7.13 12.59
N ARG A 436 12.07 -7.99 13.22
CA ARG A 436 10.85 -7.58 13.90
C ARG A 436 10.63 -8.37 15.16
N TYR A 437 10.24 -7.67 16.22
CA TYR A 437 9.72 -8.24 17.45
C TYR A 437 8.30 -7.78 17.66
N GLN A 438 7.40 -8.71 17.99
CA GLN A 438 5.99 -8.45 18.20
C GLN A 438 5.52 -9.14 19.48
N ASN A 439 4.75 -8.41 20.29
CA ASN A 439 4.12 -8.90 21.50
C ASN A 439 2.63 -8.61 21.42
N ASN A 440 1.80 -9.64 21.57
CA ASN A 440 0.34 -9.52 21.65
C ASN A 440 -0.11 -9.92 23.04
N PHE A 441 -0.87 -9.04 23.68
CA PHE A 441 -1.45 -9.26 25.00
C PHE A 441 -2.97 -9.09 24.95
N PRO A 442 -3.75 -10.18 25.01
CA PRO A 442 -5.18 -10.12 25.22
C PRO A 442 -5.50 -10.01 26.72
N ASP A 443 -6.20 -8.93 27.14
CA ASP A 443 -6.50 -8.68 28.53
C ASP A 443 -7.48 -9.72 29.09
N PRO A 444 -7.15 -10.41 30.20
CA PRO A 444 -8.02 -11.37 30.85
C PRO A 444 -9.23 -10.74 31.56
N GLU A 445 -9.17 -9.45 31.92
CA GLU A 445 -10.21 -8.75 32.66
C GLU A 445 -11.52 -8.59 31.88
N THR A 446 -11.48 -8.83 30.57
CA THR A 446 -12.69 -8.94 29.74
C THR A 446 -13.67 -10.00 30.23
N GLY A 447 -13.19 -11.02 30.95
CA GLY A 447 -13.96 -12.17 31.41
C GLY A 447 -14.48 -13.05 30.27
N VAL A 448 -13.92 -12.91 29.06
CA VAL A 448 -14.28 -13.67 27.85
C VAL A 448 -13.12 -14.56 27.44
N ARG A 449 -13.42 -15.70 26.80
CA ARG A 449 -12.37 -16.53 26.22
C ARG A 449 -11.65 -15.76 25.11
N ARG A 450 -10.32 -15.75 25.17
CA ARG A 450 -9.47 -15.06 24.21
C ARG A 450 -9.44 -15.80 22.89
N ILE A 451 -9.88 -15.16 21.82
CA ILE A 451 -9.83 -15.73 20.47
C ILE A 451 -8.37 -15.75 19.97
N ILE A 452 -7.65 -14.67 20.15
CA ILE A 452 -6.21 -14.56 19.86
C ILE A 452 -5.42 -14.82 21.14
N PRO A 453 -4.36 -15.64 21.12
CA PRO A 453 -3.56 -15.96 22.30
C PRO A 453 -2.58 -14.86 22.71
N ASP A 454 -2.01 -15.01 23.91
CA ASP A 454 -0.75 -14.34 24.27
C ASP A 454 0.37 -14.89 23.40
N TYR A 455 1.13 -14.02 22.72
CA TYR A 455 2.31 -14.46 21.99
C TYR A 455 3.43 -13.43 21.94
N ASN A 456 4.65 -13.98 21.82
CA ASN A 456 5.85 -13.23 21.44
C ASN A 456 6.37 -13.80 20.13
N LYS A 457 6.61 -12.94 19.15
CA LYS A 457 7.05 -13.34 17.82
C LYS A 457 8.30 -12.58 17.40
N TYR A 458 9.25 -13.28 16.82
CA TYR A 458 10.48 -12.76 16.25
C TYR A 458 10.54 -13.12 14.78
N ASP A 459 10.73 -12.14 13.91
CA ASP A 459 10.91 -12.35 12.48
C ASP A 459 12.27 -11.80 12.04
N LEU A 460 12.95 -12.52 11.16
CA LEU A 460 14.16 -12.09 10.49
C LEU A 460 14.00 -12.36 9.00
N GLY A 461 14.18 -11.33 8.16
CA GLY A 461 14.11 -11.45 6.71
C GLY A 461 15.37 -10.92 6.04
N ILE A 462 15.86 -11.61 5.02
CA ILE A 462 16.98 -11.18 4.18
C ILE A 462 16.54 -11.27 2.73
N TYR A 463 16.81 -10.23 1.95
CA TYR A 463 16.44 -10.21 0.54
C TYR A 463 17.51 -9.56 -0.34
N SER A 464 17.51 -9.95 -1.62
CA SER A 464 18.27 -9.29 -2.67
C SER A 464 17.47 -9.30 -3.97
N ILE A 465 17.49 -8.17 -4.69
CA ILE A 465 16.87 -7.98 -6.00
C ILE A 465 17.95 -7.44 -6.93
N LEU A 466 18.04 -8.02 -8.10
CA LEU A 466 19.01 -7.70 -9.17
C LEU A 466 18.22 -7.23 -10.38
N ASP A 467 18.46 -6.00 -10.83
CA ASP A 467 17.93 -5.46 -12.08
C ASP A 467 19.07 -5.44 -13.10
N PHE A 468 18.94 -6.22 -14.15
CA PHE A 468 19.92 -6.33 -15.20
C PHE A 468 19.40 -5.74 -16.51
N GLN A 469 19.88 -4.56 -16.88
CA GLN A 469 19.57 -3.88 -18.14
C GLN A 469 20.49 -4.42 -19.23
N ILE A 470 20.00 -5.38 -20.04
CA ILE A 470 20.79 -6.03 -21.09
C ILE A 470 21.07 -5.03 -22.23
N ASN A 471 20.03 -4.29 -22.61
CA ASN A 471 20.08 -3.20 -23.59
C ASN A 471 18.89 -2.25 -23.34
N ASP A 472 18.72 -1.22 -24.14
CA ASP A 472 17.64 -0.23 -23.98
C ASP A 472 16.22 -0.85 -24.10
N MET A 473 16.10 -1.98 -24.78
CA MET A 473 14.82 -2.67 -25.01
C MET A 473 14.53 -3.78 -24.00
N PHE A 474 15.54 -4.37 -23.35
CA PHE A 474 15.37 -5.59 -22.56
C PHE A 474 15.99 -5.48 -21.16
N LEU A 475 15.13 -5.66 -20.15
CA LEU A 475 15.50 -5.69 -18.74
C LEU A 475 15.10 -7.04 -18.14
N LEU A 476 15.97 -7.58 -17.29
CA LEU A 476 15.71 -8.74 -16.43
C LEU A 476 15.72 -8.32 -14.96
N GLU A 477 14.79 -8.88 -14.18
CA GLU A 477 14.72 -8.74 -12.72
C GLU A 477 14.79 -10.12 -12.08
N LEU A 478 15.70 -10.29 -11.13
CA LEU A 478 15.86 -11.51 -10.33
C LEU A 478 15.80 -11.13 -8.85
N GLY A 479 15.01 -11.83 -8.08
CA GLY A 479 14.93 -11.58 -6.64
C GLY A 479 14.82 -12.84 -5.81
N GLY A 480 15.40 -12.80 -4.62
CA GLY A 480 15.28 -13.85 -3.62
C GLY A 480 15.11 -13.25 -2.22
N ARG A 481 14.31 -13.92 -1.40
CA ARG A 481 14.08 -13.58 0.01
C ARG A 481 13.95 -14.83 0.85
N PHE A 482 14.54 -14.79 2.03
CA PHE A 482 14.36 -15.78 3.10
C PHE A 482 13.81 -15.10 4.34
N ASP A 483 12.77 -15.67 4.93
CA ASP A 483 12.17 -15.22 6.18
C ASP A 483 12.17 -16.36 7.22
N TYR A 484 12.73 -16.09 8.38
CA TYR A 484 12.66 -16.92 9.57
C TYR A 484 11.71 -16.29 10.57
N SER A 485 10.76 -17.06 11.07
CA SER A 485 9.80 -16.63 12.07
C SER A 485 9.71 -17.60 13.22
N SER A 486 9.75 -17.09 14.45
CA SER A 486 9.60 -17.89 15.67
C SER A 486 8.55 -17.24 16.56
N MET A 487 7.49 -17.98 16.88
CA MET A 487 6.37 -17.50 17.69
C MET A 487 6.17 -18.41 18.92
N SER A 488 6.30 -17.84 20.11
CA SER A 488 6.02 -18.52 21.39
C SER A 488 4.64 -18.11 21.87
N VAL A 489 3.78 -19.08 22.13
CA VAL A 489 2.34 -18.90 22.39
C VAL A 489 1.93 -19.58 23.69
N SER A 490 1.04 -18.94 24.45
CA SER A 490 0.31 -19.56 25.56
C SER A 490 -1.20 -19.38 25.36
N LYS A 491 -1.97 -20.46 25.43
CA LYS A 491 -3.43 -20.44 25.21
C LYS A 491 -4.18 -21.45 26.05
N TYR A 492 -5.36 -21.05 26.53
CA TYR A 492 -6.37 -21.94 27.10
C TYR A 492 -7.38 -22.35 26.02
N TYR A 493 -7.55 -23.66 25.83
CA TYR A 493 -8.61 -24.25 25.02
C TYR A 493 -9.68 -24.87 25.89
N ARG A 494 -10.93 -25.02 25.39
CA ARG A 494 -11.87 -25.98 26.00
C ARG A 494 -11.31 -27.37 25.86
N THR A 495 -11.30 -28.15 26.94
CA THR A 495 -10.87 -29.56 26.88
C THR A 495 -11.71 -30.38 25.89
N SER A 496 -13.01 -30.10 25.79
CA SER A 496 -13.88 -30.75 24.80
C SER A 496 -13.49 -30.44 23.36
N PHE A 497 -13.14 -29.17 23.05
CA PHE A 497 -12.65 -28.79 21.72
C PHE A 497 -11.30 -29.46 21.43
N TRP A 498 -10.36 -29.41 22.36
CA TRP A 498 -9.05 -30.04 22.24
C TRP A 498 -9.17 -31.53 21.87
N ARG A 499 -10.05 -32.25 22.58
CA ARG A 499 -10.31 -33.68 22.32
C ARG A 499 -11.06 -33.91 21.01
N SER A 500 -12.05 -33.10 20.66
CA SER A 500 -12.78 -33.26 19.38
C SER A 500 -11.91 -33.06 18.13
N ARG A 501 -10.81 -32.31 18.26
CA ARG A 501 -9.80 -32.12 17.20
C ARG A 501 -8.73 -33.19 17.17
N ASN A 502 -8.79 -34.18 18.07
CA ASN A 502 -7.76 -35.22 18.28
C ASN A 502 -6.39 -34.62 18.66
N TYR A 503 -6.35 -33.42 19.24
CA TYR A 503 -5.10 -32.77 19.64
C TYR A 503 -4.47 -33.43 20.85
N GLN A 504 -5.24 -34.18 21.63
CA GLN A 504 -4.73 -34.98 22.76
C GLN A 504 -3.66 -36.01 22.32
N ASP A 505 -3.84 -36.59 21.13
CA ASP A 505 -2.88 -37.57 20.59
C ASP A 505 -1.78 -36.90 19.77
N LEU A 506 -2.12 -35.83 19.03
CA LEU A 506 -1.20 -35.17 18.11
C LEU A 506 -0.26 -34.19 18.80
N PHE A 507 -0.69 -33.55 19.89
CA PHE A 507 -0.03 -32.41 20.55
C PHE A 507 -0.01 -32.54 22.07
N SER A 508 0.08 -33.76 22.61
CA SER A 508 0.13 -34.02 24.06
C SER A 508 1.29 -33.35 24.76
N ASP A 509 2.42 -33.21 24.07
CA ASP A 509 3.64 -32.56 24.54
C ASP A 509 3.49 -31.03 24.75
N LEU A 510 2.47 -30.41 24.15
CA LEU A 510 2.18 -28.99 24.31
C LEU A 510 1.39 -28.69 25.59
N ILE A 511 0.78 -29.70 26.20
CA ILE A 511 -0.08 -29.53 27.37
C ILE A 511 0.76 -29.21 28.62
N ILE A 512 0.51 -28.06 29.22
CA ILE A 512 1.15 -27.65 30.49
C ILE A 512 0.28 -28.02 31.67
N ASN A 513 -1.04 -27.83 31.53
CA ASN A 513 -1.99 -28.10 32.60
C ASN A 513 -3.39 -28.36 32.02
N GLU A 514 -4.12 -29.26 32.64
CA GLU A 514 -5.54 -29.52 32.33
C GLU A 514 -6.35 -29.28 33.61
N ILE A 515 -7.22 -28.29 33.59
CA ILE A 515 -8.07 -27.88 34.71
C ILE A 515 -9.50 -28.08 34.27
N SER A 516 -10.14 -29.17 34.74
CA SER A 516 -11.57 -29.40 34.58
C SER A 516 -12.04 -29.28 33.09
N SER A 517 -12.48 -28.09 32.71
CA SER A 517 -13.00 -27.79 31.36
C SER A 517 -12.02 -27.10 30.42
N GLN A 518 -10.78 -26.83 30.87
CA GLN A 518 -9.79 -26.07 30.11
C GLN A 518 -8.44 -26.77 30.06
N THR A 519 -7.82 -26.75 28.90
CA THR A 519 -6.47 -27.25 28.63
C THR A 519 -5.56 -26.09 28.32
N LEU A 520 -4.55 -25.84 29.17
CA LEU A 520 -3.51 -24.84 28.93
C LEU A 520 -2.40 -25.45 28.11
N ILE A 521 -2.11 -24.84 26.97
CA ILE A 521 -0.94 -25.21 26.14
C ILE A 521 0.10 -24.11 26.11
N LYS A 522 1.33 -24.52 25.90
CA LYS A 522 2.43 -23.62 25.53
C LYS A 522 3.21 -24.24 24.38
N THR A 523 3.41 -23.46 23.33
CA THR A 523 4.10 -23.94 22.13
C THR A 523 5.06 -22.88 21.57
N LYS A 524 6.06 -23.37 20.84
CA LYS A 524 6.96 -22.53 20.03
C LYS A 524 6.92 -23.01 18.59
N LEU A 525 6.30 -22.21 17.74
CA LEU A 525 6.20 -22.49 16.31
C LEU A 525 7.36 -21.80 15.56
N ILE A 526 7.94 -22.50 14.61
CA ILE A 526 9.03 -22.01 13.77
C ILE A 526 8.64 -22.20 12.31
N PHE A 527 8.70 -21.10 11.54
CA PHE A 527 8.44 -21.12 10.11
C PHE A 527 9.68 -20.60 9.36
N LYS A 528 9.99 -21.25 8.23
CA LYS A 528 11.07 -20.89 7.32
C LYS A 528 10.48 -20.73 5.93
N ASN A 529 10.39 -19.52 5.45
CA ASN A 529 9.72 -19.18 4.22
C ASN A 529 10.72 -18.68 3.17
N TYR A 530 10.51 -19.06 1.92
CA TYR A 530 11.32 -18.62 0.78
C TYR A 530 10.42 -17.95 -0.24
N SER A 531 10.88 -16.84 -0.77
CA SER A 531 10.16 -16.11 -1.82
C SER A 531 11.15 -15.72 -2.92
N THR A 532 10.73 -15.85 -4.17
CA THR A 532 11.58 -15.55 -5.33
C THR A 532 10.77 -14.80 -6.39
N THR A 533 11.45 -14.01 -7.20
CA THR A 533 10.87 -13.40 -8.40
C THR A 533 11.82 -13.52 -9.57
N PHE A 534 11.27 -13.81 -10.73
CA PHE A 534 11.93 -13.72 -12.02
C PHE A 534 11.03 -12.87 -12.92
N GLY A 535 11.55 -11.77 -13.41
CA GLY A 535 10.80 -10.88 -14.28
C GLY A 535 11.60 -10.45 -15.51
N SER A 536 10.90 -10.11 -16.57
CA SER A 536 11.48 -9.48 -17.75
C SER A 536 10.57 -8.40 -18.29
N ARG A 537 11.16 -7.32 -18.79
CA ARG A 537 10.48 -6.28 -19.57
C ARG A 537 11.14 -6.22 -20.95
N TYR A 538 10.31 -6.25 -21.97
CA TYR A 538 10.72 -6.09 -23.35
C TYR A 538 9.94 -4.94 -24.01
N ASN A 539 10.64 -3.86 -24.34
CA ASN A 539 10.11 -2.74 -25.11
C ASN A 539 10.26 -3.07 -26.59
N LEU A 540 9.15 -3.38 -27.28
CA LEU A 540 9.14 -3.65 -28.71
C LEU A 540 9.49 -2.39 -29.52
N ASP A 541 8.95 -1.26 -29.07
CA ASP A 541 9.20 0.09 -29.55
C ASP A 541 8.81 1.11 -28.46
N ASP A 542 8.79 2.41 -28.80
CA ASP A 542 8.44 3.50 -27.87
C ASP A 542 6.98 3.44 -27.35
N ASN A 543 6.10 2.69 -28.01
CA ASN A 543 4.68 2.61 -27.70
C ASN A 543 4.27 1.26 -27.10
N HIS A 544 5.03 0.19 -27.34
CA HIS A 544 4.67 -1.18 -27.00
C HIS A 544 5.67 -1.81 -26.04
N SER A 545 5.21 -2.28 -24.90
CA SER A 545 6.02 -3.07 -23.98
C SER A 545 5.28 -4.32 -23.48
N ILE A 546 6.05 -5.36 -23.20
CA ILE A 546 5.59 -6.62 -22.62
C ILE A 546 6.38 -6.86 -21.34
N ASN A 547 5.68 -7.04 -20.24
CA ASN A 547 6.26 -7.49 -19.00
C ASN A 547 5.82 -8.94 -18.73
N PHE A 548 6.75 -9.75 -18.30
CA PHE A 548 6.51 -11.09 -17.77
C PHE A 548 7.07 -11.15 -16.36
N ASN A 549 6.32 -11.76 -15.44
CA ASN A 549 6.80 -12.04 -14.10
C ASN A 549 6.31 -13.41 -13.62
N TYR A 550 7.25 -14.21 -13.11
CA TYR A 550 6.98 -15.41 -12.32
C TYR A 550 7.49 -15.20 -10.91
N SER A 551 6.65 -15.39 -9.94
CA SER A 551 7.00 -15.20 -8.53
C SER A 551 6.48 -16.31 -7.64
N ILE A 552 7.26 -16.65 -6.63
CA ILE A 552 6.89 -17.54 -5.54
C ILE A 552 6.92 -16.73 -4.26
N ALA A 553 5.85 -16.78 -3.47
CA ALA A 553 5.80 -16.18 -2.14
C ALA A 553 5.26 -17.17 -1.13
N SER A 554 5.82 -17.15 0.06
CA SER A 554 5.43 -18.05 1.13
C SER A 554 5.01 -17.24 2.36
N ARG A 555 3.84 -17.56 2.92
CA ARG A 555 3.24 -16.89 4.09
C ARG A 555 3.01 -17.89 5.21
N MET A 556 3.51 -17.60 6.41
CA MET A 556 3.14 -18.36 7.60
C MET A 556 1.66 -18.12 7.97
N PRO A 557 0.99 -19.10 8.59
CA PRO A 557 -0.36 -18.91 9.11
C PRO A 557 -0.42 -17.78 10.15
N ASN A 558 -1.53 -17.04 10.14
CA ASN A 558 -1.81 -16.01 11.11
C ASN A 558 -2.17 -16.63 12.48
N PRO A 559 -1.94 -15.96 13.62
CA PRO A 559 -2.38 -16.43 14.93
C PRO A 559 -3.87 -16.79 15.02
N SER A 560 -4.76 -16.07 14.31
CA SER A 560 -6.18 -16.43 14.27
C SER A 560 -6.44 -17.75 13.53
N GLU A 561 -5.77 -17.97 12.41
CA GLU A 561 -5.90 -19.21 11.61
C GLU A 561 -5.47 -20.45 12.40
N LEU A 562 -4.44 -20.31 13.25
CA LEU A 562 -3.93 -21.40 14.08
C LEU A 562 -4.71 -21.58 15.38
N PHE A 563 -5.08 -20.49 16.06
CA PHE A 563 -5.44 -20.54 17.46
C PHE A 563 -6.88 -20.14 17.76
N SER A 564 -7.68 -19.63 16.79
CA SER A 564 -9.06 -19.22 17.08
C SER A 564 -9.87 -20.36 17.68
N GLU A 565 -10.54 -20.08 18.79
CA GLU A 565 -11.53 -20.94 19.43
C GLU A 565 -12.45 -20.08 20.30
N GLY A 566 -13.47 -19.51 19.69
CA GLY A 566 -14.40 -18.67 20.43
C GLY A 566 -15.22 -17.72 19.59
N LEU A 567 -16.04 -16.92 20.28
CA LEU A 567 -16.87 -15.91 19.66
C LEU A 567 -16.03 -14.68 19.29
N HIS A 568 -16.05 -14.33 18.02
CA HIS A 568 -15.59 -13.05 17.52
C HIS A 568 -16.76 -12.06 17.59
N HIS A 569 -16.68 -11.16 18.57
CA HIS A 569 -17.85 -10.40 18.99
C HIS A 569 -18.32 -9.39 17.94
N SER A 570 -17.40 -8.71 17.25
CA SER A 570 -17.75 -7.74 16.21
C SER A 570 -18.33 -8.39 14.95
N SER A 571 -17.95 -9.63 14.64
CA SER A 571 -18.51 -10.39 13.52
C SER A 571 -19.71 -11.25 13.88
N ALA A 572 -20.06 -11.32 15.15
CA ALA A 572 -21.16 -12.14 15.66
C ALA A 572 -21.08 -13.61 15.18
N ARG A 573 -19.86 -14.17 15.15
CA ARG A 573 -19.61 -15.56 14.73
C ARG A 573 -18.59 -16.26 15.61
N ILE A 574 -18.66 -17.59 15.67
CA ILE A 574 -17.66 -18.42 16.34
C ILE A 574 -16.61 -18.79 15.30
N GLU A 575 -15.35 -18.54 15.61
CA GLU A 575 -14.23 -18.88 14.74
C GLU A 575 -13.42 -20.04 15.34
N LEU A 576 -13.05 -21.00 14.48
CA LEU A 576 -12.29 -22.19 14.84
C LEU A 576 -11.07 -22.32 13.95
N GLY A 577 -9.88 -22.20 14.54
CA GLY A 577 -8.59 -22.38 13.88
C GLY A 577 -8.10 -23.83 13.96
N ASP A 578 -6.93 -24.08 13.35
CA ASP A 578 -6.31 -25.40 13.38
C ASP A 578 -4.78 -25.33 13.51
N LEU A 579 -4.23 -26.00 14.53
CA LEU A 579 -2.80 -26.05 14.83
C LEU A 579 -1.97 -26.81 13.79
N ARG A 580 -2.61 -27.58 12.90
CA ARG A 580 -1.96 -28.42 11.87
C ARG A 580 -1.55 -27.65 10.63
N PHE A 581 -1.90 -26.38 10.50
CA PHE A 581 -1.66 -25.62 9.29
C PHE A 581 -0.19 -25.37 9.01
N ASN A 582 0.16 -25.52 7.74
CA ASN A 582 1.45 -25.21 7.15
C ASN A 582 1.48 -23.78 6.58
N SER A 583 2.66 -23.32 6.18
CA SER A 583 2.79 -22.09 5.40
C SER A 583 2.13 -22.22 4.04
N GLU A 584 1.38 -21.20 3.62
CA GLU A 584 0.91 -21.10 2.23
C GLU A 584 2.07 -20.82 1.28
N VAL A 585 2.05 -21.42 0.10
CA VAL A 585 3.02 -21.16 -0.97
C VAL A 585 2.28 -20.81 -2.25
N GLY A 586 2.29 -19.53 -2.62
CA GLY A 586 1.71 -19.03 -3.85
C GLY A 586 2.74 -18.95 -4.97
N GLN A 587 2.38 -19.45 -6.16
CA GLN A 587 3.13 -19.35 -7.41
C GLN A 587 2.30 -18.55 -8.38
N LYS A 588 2.77 -17.37 -8.77
CA LYS A 588 2.03 -16.45 -9.66
C LYS A 588 2.79 -16.21 -10.95
N ILE A 589 2.08 -16.39 -12.06
CA ILE A 589 2.53 -16.00 -13.42
C ILE A 589 1.67 -14.81 -13.85
N VAL A 590 2.33 -13.77 -14.33
CA VAL A 590 1.69 -12.56 -14.83
C VAL A 590 2.31 -12.19 -16.16
N PHE A 591 1.46 -11.89 -17.14
CA PHE A 591 1.83 -11.16 -18.35
C PHE A 591 1.17 -9.79 -18.31
N ASN A 592 1.87 -8.77 -18.77
CA ASN A 592 1.27 -7.45 -18.94
C ASN A 592 1.72 -6.87 -20.28
N TYR A 593 0.76 -6.73 -21.20
CA TYR A 593 0.96 -6.00 -22.45
C TYR A 593 0.52 -4.56 -22.25
N ILE A 594 1.41 -3.62 -22.54
CA ILE A 594 1.17 -2.18 -22.44
C ILE A 594 1.33 -1.57 -23.82
N PHE A 595 0.28 -0.86 -24.25
CA PHE A 595 0.31 0.00 -25.44
C PHE A 595 0.03 1.44 -25.01
N GLN A 596 0.94 2.35 -25.32
CA GLN A 596 0.83 3.74 -24.94
C GLN A 596 1.22 4.65 -26.09
N ASN A 597 0.31 5.52 -26.51
CA ASN A 597 0.59 6.60 -27.42
C ASN A 597 -0.15 7.88 -26.99
N LYS A 598 -0.12 8.95 -27.78
CA LYS A 598 -0.75 10.24 -27.45
C LYS A 598 -2.26 10.15 -27.25
N ASN A 599 -2.93 9.15 -27.80
CA ASN A 599 -4.39 9.05 -27.85
C ASN A 599 -4.94 7.85 -27.05
N ILE A 600 -4.12 6.82 -26.82
CA ILE A 600 -4.56 5.54 -26.24
C ILE A 600 -3.52 5.05 -25.25
N ASN A 601 -3.97 4.72 -24.04
CA ASN A 601 -3.23 3.90 -23.10
C ASN A 601 -4.03 2.63 -22.88
N LEU A 602 -3.43 1.46 -23.11
CA LEU A 602 -4.04 0.16 -22.91
C LEU A 602 -3.08 -0.73 -22.10
N SER A 603 -3.60 -1.36 -21.09
CA SER A 603 -2.91 -2.41 -20.33
C SER A 603 -3.79 -3.66 -20.29
N VAL A 604 -3.23 -4.81 -20.66
CA VAL A 604 -3.92 -6.12 -20.63
C VAL A 604 -3.08 -7.06 -19.79
N ASN A 605 -3.66 -7.55 -18.70
CA ASN A 605 -2.93 -8.23 -17.63
C ASN A 605 -3.59 -9.58 -17.27
N PRO A 606 -3.37 -10.66 -18.06
CA PRO A 606 -3.74 -12.02 -17.66
C PRO A 606 -2.80 -12.55 -16.58
N TYR A 607 -3.34 -13.29 -15.63
CA TYR A 607 -2.56 -13.91 -14.55
C TYR A 607 -3.11 -15.27 -14.13
N LEU A 608 -2.20 -16.11 -13.62
CA LEU A 608 -2.50 -17.37 -12.97
C LEU A 608 -1.78 -17.43 -11.62
N ASN A 609 -2.51 -17.75 -10.56
CA ASN A 609 -1.96 -17.94 -9.22
C ASN A 609 -2.35 -19.33 -8.71
N LEU A 610 -1.36 -20.15 -8.41
CA LEU A 610 -1.50 -21.48 -7.80
C LEU A 610 -1.01 -21.38 -6.36
N ILE A 611 -1.85 -21.72 -5.39
CA ILE A 611 -1.53 -21.58 -3.97
C ILE A 611 -1.69 -22.94 -3.30
N ASN A 612 -0.58 -23.52 -2.87
CA ASN A 612 -0.58 -24.72 -2.05
C ASN A 612 -0.84 -24.32 -0.58
N ASP A 613 -1.50 -25.21 0.15
CA ASP A 613 -1.86 -25.02 1.57
C ASP A 613 -2.65 -23.71 1.81
N PHE A 614 -3.49 -23.31 0.86
CA PHE A 614 -4.33 -22.10 0.94
C PHE A 614 -5.28 -22.19 2.13
N ILE A 615 -5.20 -21.24 3.06
CA ILE A 615 -6.05 -21.18 4.24
C ILE A 615 -7.29 -20.35 3.93
N LEU A 616 -8.45 -20.93 4.04
CA LEU A 616 -9.73 -20.23 3.92
C LEU A 616 -10.59 -20.46 5.16
N ILE A 617 -11.58 -19.60 5.36
CA ILE A 617 -12.58 -19.74 6.42
C ILE A 617 -13.95 -19.87 5.76
N GLU A 618 -14.75 -20.83 6.22
CA GLU A 618 -16.06 -21.10 5.65
C GLU A 618 -17.12 -21.37 6.73
N PRO A 619 -18.41 -21.00 6.50
CA PRO A 619 -19.50 -21.30 7.43
C PRO A 619 -19.80 -22.78 7.43
N THR A 620 -20.04 -23.34 8.63
CA THR A 620 -20.29 -24.79 8.79
C THR A 620 -21.59 -25.13 9.49
N GLN A 621 -21.93 -24.42 10.56
CA GLN A 621 -23.11 -24.72 11.38
C GLN A 621 -23.52 -23.52 12.26
N ILE A 622 -24.64 -23.66 12.99
CA ILE A 622 -25.05 -22.71 14.03
C ILE A 622 -24.81 -23.33 15.40
N GLN A 623 -24.27 -22.57 16.32
CA GLN A 623 -24.03 -22.98 17.70
C GLN A 623 -24.66 -22.03 18.71
N SER A 624 -25.40 -22.60 19.67
CA SER A 624 -25.94 -21.86 20.81
C SER A 624 -24.87 -21.64 21.87
N SER A 625 -24.91 -20.47 22.50
CA SER A 625 -24.06 -20.08 23.61
C SER A 625 -24.89 -19.36 24.66
N LEU A 626 -24.33 -19.09 25.85
CA LEU A 626 -24.98 -18.27 26.90
C LEU A 626 -25.25 -16.82 26.45
N ARG A 627 -24.62 -16.37 25.35
CA ARG A 627 -24.74 -15.00 24.83
C ARG A 627 -25.65 -14.87 23.61
N GLY A 628 -26.16 -15.95 23.11
CA GLY A 628 -26.98 -16.01 21.91
C GLY A 628 -26.61 -17.17 21.01
N VAL A 629 -27.12 -17.12 19.81
CA VAL A 629 -26.89 -18.13 18.76
C VAL A 629 -26.07 -17.53 17.66
N PHE A 630 -25.00 -18.22 17.28
CA PHE A 630 -24.01 -17.71 16.33
C PHE A 630 -23.68 -18.74 15.28
N GLN A 631 -23.37 -18.26 14.09
CA GLN A 631 -22.82 -19.05 13.01
C GLN A 631 -21.37 -19.45 13.35
N VAL A 632 -21.00 -20.70 13.06
CA VAL A 632 -19.64 -21.22 13.21
C VAL A 632 -18.92 -21.14 11.89
N TRP A 633 -17.77 -20.52 11.91
CA TRP A 633 -16.84 -20.42 10.78
C TRP A 633 -15.56 -21.16 11.13
N GLU A 634 -15.12 -22.03 10.22
CA GLU A 634 -13.99 -22.92 10.45
C GLU A 634 -12.90 -22.70 9.42
N TYR A 635 -11.67 -22.50 9.90
CA TYR A 635 -10.51 -22.43 9.02
C TYR A 635 -10.14 -23.84 8.53
N ARG A 636 -9.81 -23.94 7.25
CA ARG A 636 -9.24 -25.14 6.63
C ARG A 636 -8.18 -24.81 5.61
N GLN A 637 -7.31 -25.77 5.29
CA GLN A 637 -6.34 -25.67 4.20
C GLN A 637 -6.78 -26.48 2.97
N THR A 638 -6.46 -25.94 1.81
CA THR A 638 -6.68 -26.57 0.50
C THR A 638 -5.61 -26.13 -0.49
N ASN A 639 -5.63 -26.70 -1.71
CA ASN A 639 -4.88 -26.16 -2.84
C ASN A 639 -5.81 -25.32 -3.69
N ALA A 640 -5.40 -24.10 -4.00
CA ALA A 640 -6.22 -23.14 -4.72
C ALA A 640 -5.61 -22.74 -6.06
N GLN A 641 -6.47 -22.51 -7.05
CA GLN A 641 -6.13 -21.92 -8.33
C GLN A 641 -6.96 -20.65 -8.54
N ILE A 642 -6.31 -19.54 -8.90
CA ILE A 642 -6.98 -18.31 -9.29
C ILE A 642 -6.47 -17.90 -10.67
N LEU A 643 -7.37 -17.86 -11.65
CA LEU A 643 -7.11 -17.40 -13.01
C LEU A 643 -7.88 -16.08 -13.22
N GLY A 644 -7.23 -15.06 -13.79
CA GLY A 644 -7.91 -13.80 -14.04
C GLY A 644 -7.32 -12.99 -15.18
N LEU A 645 -8.08 -11.96 -15.54
CA LEU A 645 -7.74 -10.98 -16.58
C LEU A 645 -8.19 -9.60 -16.14
N ASP A 646 -7.25 -8.66 -16.09
CA ASP A 646 -7.52 -7.24 -15.88
C ASP A 646 -7.22 -6.47 -17.16
N ILE A 647 -8.08 -5.53 -17.53
CA ILE A 647 -7.90 -4.64 -18.70
C ILE A 647 -8.15 -3.20 -18.23
N ASP A 648 -7.19 -2.33 -18.50
CA ASP A 648 -7.31 -0.88 -18.32
C ASP A 648 -7.12 -0.20 -19.67
N ALA A 649 -8.06 0.66 -20.06
CA ALA A 649 -7.97 1.43 -21.31
C ALA A 649 -8.35 2.89 -21.07
N SER A 650 -7.51 3.81 -21.51
CA SER A 650 -7.80 5.25 -21.54
C SER A 650 -7.70 5.76 -22.97
N LEU A 651 -8.77 6.39 -23.46
CA LEU A 651 -8.90 6.93 -24.81
C LEU A 651 -9.03 8.46 -24.75
N PHE A 652 -8.09 9.17 -25.34
CA PHE A 652 -8.12 10.64 -25.46
C PHE A 652 -8.86 11.00 -26.77
N LEU A 653 -10.18 11.23 -26.67
CA LEU A 653 -11.06 11.42 -27.83
C LEU A 653 -10.85 12.78 -28.52
N LYS A 654 -10.64 13.85 -27.73
CA LYS A 654 -10.34 15.23 -28.15
C LYS A 654 -9.57 15.92 -27.04
N LYS A 655 -9.12 17.15 -27.29
CA LYS A 655 -8.29 17.94 -26.36
C LYS A 655 -8.80 18.01 -24.90
N ASN A 656 -10.11 17.87 -24.67
CA ASN A 656 -10.75 18.03 -23.37
C ASN A 656 -11.56 16.79 -22.94
N PHE A 657 -11.66 15.75 -23.77
CA PHE A 657 -12.47 14.57 -23.48
C PHE A 657 -11.62 13.32 -23.47
N TYR A 658 -11.77 12.52 -22.43
CA TYR A 658 -11.20 11.19 -22.36
C TYR A 658 -12.19 10.17 -21.78
N LEU A 659 -12.00 8.92 -22.15
CA LEU A 659 -12.80 7.78 -21.73
C LEU A 659 -11.88 6.80 -21.03
N ASN A 660 -12.20 6.44 -19.80
CA ASN A 660 -11.53 5.39 -19.03
C ASN A 660 -12.41 4.16 -18.97
N ASN A 661 -11.84 2.99 -19.25
CA ASN A 661 -12.50 1.70 -19.12
C ASN A 661 -11.66 0.79 -18.25
N GLN A 662 -12.31 0.07 -17.35
CA GLN A 662 -11.68 -0.96 -16.54
C GLN A 662 -12.56 -2.19 -16.54
N PHE A 663 -11.96 -3.31 -16.84
CA PHE A 663 -12.63 -4.61 -16.84
C PHE A 663 -11.82 -5.59 -16.02
N SER A 664 -12.48 -6.38 -15.18
CA SER A 664 -11.84 -7.42 -14.41
C SER A 664 -12.73 -8.66 -14.31
N ILE A 665 -12.11 -9.79 -14.55
CA ILE A 665 -12.71 -11.11 -14.36
C ILE A 665 -11.72 -12.04 -13.69
N LEU A 666 -12.18 -12.83 -12.74
CA LEU A 666 -11.39 -13.90 -12.16
C LEU A 666 -12.26 -15.12 -11.82
N LYS A 667 -11.60 -16.27 -11.74
CA LYS A 667 -12.17 -17.53 -11.29
C LYS A 667 -11.23 -18.17 -10.27
N GLY A 668 -11.76 -18.44 -9.07
CA GLY A 668 -11.07 -19.15 -8.01
C GLY A 668 -11.61 -20.58 -7.86
N ARG A 669 -10.72 -21.57 -7.72
CA ARG A 669 -11.10 -22.97 -7.56
C ARG A 669 -10.34 -23.64 -6.42
N ASP A 670 -11.07 -24.34 -5.58
CA ASP A 670 -10.54 -25.32 -4.62
C ASP A 670 -10.23 -26.62 -5.38
N LEU A 671 -8.94 -26.96 -5.46
CA LEU A 671 -8.49 -28.11 -6.25
C LEU A 671 -8.69 -29.45 -5.53
N LEU A 672 -8.83 -29.46 -4.20
CA LEU A 672 -9.08 -30.69 -3.44
C LEU A 672 -10.54 -31.10 -3.51
N ARG A 673 -11.48 -30.15 -3.37
CA ARG A 673 -12.92 -30.41 -3.46
C ARG A 673 -13.47 -30.26 -4.87
N ASN A 674 -12.68 -29.68 -5.78
CA ASN A 674 -13.07 -29.39 -7.16
C ASN A 674 -14.32 -28.47 -7.27
N GLU A 675 -14.40 -27.48 -6.39
CA GLU A 675 -15.49 -26.50 -6.29
C GLU A 675 -14.96 -25.06 -6.39
N PRO A 676 -15.80 -24.04 -6.63
CA PRO A 676 -15.39 -22.65 -6.56
C PRO A 676 -14.86 -22.27 -5.17
N LEU A 677 -13.95 -21.31 -5.09
CA LEU A 677 -13.52 -20.72 -3.81
C LEU A 677 -14.60 -19.76 -3.28
N ILE A 678 -14.74 -19.73 -1.94
CA ILE A 678 -15.61 -18.78 -1.26
C ILE A 678 -15.08 -17.35 -1.41
N SER A 679 -15.99 -16.36 -1.39
CA SER A 679 -15.71 -14.92 -1.37
C SER A 679 -14.91 -14.39 -2.59
N MET A 680 -15.00 -15.07 -3.72
CA MET A 680 -14.40 -14.57 -4.97
C MET A 680 -15.24 -13.42 -5.54
N PRO A 681 -14.61 -12.27 -5.89
CA PRO A 681 -15.33 -11.13 -6.46
C PRO A 681 -15.93 -11.47 -7.82
N PRO A 682 -17.11 -10.92 -8.13
CA PRO A 682 -17.73 -11.07 -9.45
C PRO A 682 -17.01 -10.27 -10.53
N VAL A 683 -17.36 -10.53 -11.78
CA VAL A 683 -16.94 -9.72 -12.93
C VAL A 683 -17.40 -8.27 -12.72
N ASN A 684 -16.54 -7.31 -13.00
CA ASN A 684 -16.88 -5.89 -12.94
C ASN A 684 -16.39 -5.13 -14.17
N LEU A 685 -17.15 -4.08 -14.52
CA LEU A 685 -16.88 -3.19 -15.63
C LEU A 685 -17.14 -1.74 -15.20
N ASN A 686 -16.11 -0.93 -15.22
CA ASN A 686 -16.17 0.49 -14.93
C ASN A 686 -15.89 1.29 -16.20
N ASN A 687 -16.75 2.25 -16.51
CA ASN A 687 -16.58 3.17 -17.62
C ASN A 687 -16.74 4.59 -17.12
N GLU A 688 -15.81 5.48 -17.43
CA GLU A 688 -15.87 6.87 -17.03
C GLU A 688 -15.58 7.77 -18.21
N ILE A 689 -16.48 8.72 -18.49
CA ILE A 689 -16.29 9.79 -19.44
C ILE A 689 -15.95 11.04 -18.67
N VAL A 690 -14.82 11.68 -19.00
CA VAL A 690 -14.35 12.89 -18.34
C VAL A 690 -14.21 14.00 -19.36
N TYR A 691 -14.75 15.16 -19.02
CA TYR A 691 -14.51 16.43 -19.69
C TYR A 691 -13.71 17.32 -18.75
N GLN A 692 -12.54 17.81 -19.19
CA GLN A 692 -11.69 18.71 -18.43
C GLN A 692 -11.32 19.94 -19.27
N ASN A 693 -11.53 21.14 -18.71
CA ASN A 693 -11.15 22.38 -19.33
C ASN A 693 -10.31 23.25 -18.38
N GLN A 694 -9.01 23.16 -18.53
CA GLN A 694 -8.05 23.92 -17.71
C GLN A 694 -8.13 25.45 -17.91
N LYS A 695 -8.61 25.92 -19.07
CA LYS A 695 -8.70 27.36 -19.38
C LYS A 695 -9.87 28.04 -18.69
N THR A 696 -10.91 27.32 -18.32
CA THR A 696 -12.11 27.84 -17.69
C THR A 696 -12.17 27.32 -16.26
N ASN A 697 -11.40 27.94 -15.37
CA ASN A 697 -11.37 27.62 -13.94
C ASN A 697 -11.16 26.13 -13.65
N ASN A 698 -10.37 25.45 -14.49
CA ASN A 698 -10.11 24.00 -14.39
C ASN A 698 -11.38 23.17 -14.17
N VAL A 699 -12.46 23.49 -14.91
CA VAL A 699 -13.73 22.78 -14.78
C VAL A 699 -13.55 21.32 -15.21
N ILE A 700 -13.99 20.39 -14.36
CA ILE A 700 -14.03 18.96 -14.63
C ILE A 700 -15.47 18.47 -14.45
N PHE A 701 -15.95 17.70 -15.42
CA PHE A 701 -17.16 16.90 -15.30
C PHE A 701 -16.82 15.46 -15.59
N SER A 702 -17.26 14.54 -14.75
CA SER A 702 -17.16 13.10 -15.04
C SER A 702 -18.48 12.38 -14.79
N LEU A 703 -18.75 11.41 -15.65
CA LEU A 703 -19.85 10.46 -15.51
C LEU A 703 -19.26 9.06 -15.51
N LYS A 704 -19.34 8.38 -14.37
CA LYS A 704 -18.90 7.01 -14.19
C LYS A 704 -20.08 6.05 -14.15
N SER A 705 -19.99 4.97 -14.90
CA SER A 705 -20.89 3.81 -14.91
C SER A 705 -20.12 2.64 -14.32
N GLU A 706 -20.61 2.07 -13.22
CA GLU A 706 -20.03 0.92 -12.52
C GLU A 706 -21.03 -0.23 -12.55
N TYR A 707 -20.71 -1.27 -13.32
CA TYR A 707 -21.54 -2.46 -13.45
C TYR A 707 -20.84 -3.66 -12.82
N VAL A 708 -21.46 -4.22 -11.80
CA VAL A 708 -21.00 -5.44 -11.11
C VAL A 708 -21.96 -6.56 -11.44
N PHE A 709 -21.44 -7.60 -12.07
CA PHE A 709 -22.23 -8.77 -12.48
C PHE A 709 -22.57 -9.62 -11.25
N ARG A 710 -23.60 -10.45 -11.35
CA ARG A 710 -23.88 -11.46 -10.33
C ARG A 710 -22.74 -12.49 -10.31
N GLN A 711 -22.28 -12.87 -9.12
CA GLN A 711 -21.38 -14.01 -8.98
C GLN A 711 -22.16 -15.31 -9.20
N ASN A 712 -21.73 -16.12 -10.17
CA ASN A 712 -22.38 -17.37 -10.53
C ASN A 712 -21.55 -18.61 -10.16
N GLU A 713 -20.30 -18.41 -9.70
CA GLU A 713 -19.40 -19.47 -9.26
C GLU A 713 -19.07 -19.30 -7.78
N TYR A 714 -19.72 -20.07 -6.92
CA TYR A 714 -19.56 -20.06 -5.47
C TYR A 714 -19.79 -21.46 -4.90
N PRO A 715 -19.19 -21.85 -3.76
CA PRO A 715 -19.44 -23.15 -3.14
C PRO A 715 -20.83 -23.16 -2.51
N ASP A 716 -21.46 -24.32 -2.45
CA ASP A 716 -22.69 -24.53 -1.70
C ASP A 716 -22.38 -24.91 -0.26
N ASN A 717 -22.38 -23.90 0.63
CA ASN A 717 -22.18 -24.06 2.07
C ASN A 717 -23.51 -24.02 2.84
N ASN A 718 -24.66 -24.09 2.15
CA ASN A 718 -25.96 -24.16 2.79
C ASN A 718 -26.07 -25.44 3.63
N PHE A 719 -26.77 -25.36 4.74
CA PHE A 719 -27.00 -26.52 5.62
C PHE A 719 -28.40 -26.52 6.19
N GLU A 720 -28.87 -27.73 6.54
CA GLU A 720 -30.16 -27.95 7.17
C GLU A 720 -30.03 -27.87 8.70
N LEU A 721 -30.93 -27.14 9.35
CA LEU A 721 -31.00 -27.02 10.80
C LEU A 721 -32.38 -27.40 11.31
N PHE A 722 -32.45 -28.39 12.20
CA PHE A 722 -33.69 -28.69 12.91
C PHE A 722 -33.98 -27.67 14.01
N VAL A 723 -35.14 -27.02 13.93
CA VAL A 723 -35.60 -26.02 14.91
C VAL A 723 -36.59 -26.66 15.88
N PRO A 724 -36.19 -26.95 17.12
CA PRO A 724 -37.08 -27.67 18.10
C PRO A 724 -38.36 -26.94 18.40
N LEU A 725 -38.37 -25.61 18.38
CA LEU A 725 -39.57 -24.80 18.69
C LEU A 725 -40.66 -24.92 17.62
N SER A 726 -40.30 -24.99 16.34
CA SER A 726 -41.25 -25.15 15.23
C SER A 726 -41.43 -26.60 14.80
N GLN A 727 -40.59 -27.53 15.28
CA GLN A 727 -40.55 -28.93 14.86
C GLN A 727 -40.33 -29.08 13.33
N THR A 728 -39.64 -28.11 12.73
CA THR A 728 -39.33 -28.08 11.30
C THR A 728 -37.81 -28.11 11.06
N THR A 729 -37.41 -28.62 9.91
CA THR A 729 -36.05 -28.45 9.41
C THR A 729 -36.03 -27.26 8.46
N GLU A 730 -35.15 -26.31 8.69
CA GLU A 730 -35.01 -25.07 7.92
C GLU A 730 -33.67 -25.04 7.23
N THR A 731 -33.65 -24.62 5.97
CA THR A 731 -32.40 -24.38 5.25
C THR A 731 -31.83 -23.02 5.64
N VAL A 732 -30.56 -23.01 6.04
CA VAL A 732 -29.79 -21.80 6.31
C VAL A 732 -29.02 -21.47 5.03
N ASP A 733 -29.48 -20.43 4.32
CA ASP A 733 -28.86 -19.98 3.07
C ASP A 733 -27.69 -19.03 3.33
N VAL A 734 -26.48 -19.56 3.35
CA VAL A 734 -25.23 -18.82 3.55
C VAL A 734 -24.41 -18.68 2.25
N SER A 735 -24.94 -19.18 1.14
CA SER A 735 -24.20 -19.28 -0.12
C SER A 735 -24.73 -18.36 -1.23
N SER A 736 -26.01 -17.95 -1.16
CA SER A 736 -26.61 -17.16 -2.24
C SER A 736 -25.95 -15.79 -2.40
N PRO A 737 -25.31 -15.50 -3.56
CA PRO A 737 -24.69 -14.21 -3.79
C PRO A 737 -25.72 -13.13 -4.08
N PRO A 738 -25.39 -11.84 -3.84
CA PRO A 738 -26.27 -10.73 -4.19
C PRO A 738 -26.48 -10.65 -5.72
N ASN A 739 -27.57 -9.98 -6.12
CA ASN A 739 -27.86 -9.71 -7.51
C ASN A 739 -26.83 -8.76 -8.12
N ALA A 740 -26.73 -8.78 -9.46
CA ALA A 740 -26.01 -7.77 -10.21
C ALA A 740 -26.54 -6.37 -9.91
N TYR A 741 -25.67 -5.37 -9.94
CA TYR A 741 -26.09 -3.98 -9.78
C TYR A 741 -25.34 -3.04 -10.71
N HIS A 742 -25.95 -1.88 -10.98
CA HIS A 742 -25.39 -0.84 -11.81
C HIS A 742 -25.50 0.51 -11.11
N LEU A 743 -24.35 1.17 -10.90
CA LEU A 743 -24.28 2.48 -10.27
C LEU A 743 -23.82 3.53 -11.29
N PHE A 744 -24.42 4.72 -11.20
CA PHE A 744 -24.01 5.89 -11.94
C PHE A 744 -23.54 6.97 -10.97
N ASN A 745 -22.33 7.47 -11.19
CA ASN A 745 -21.74 8.54 -10.39
C ASN A 745 -21.47 9.74 -11.31
N PHE A 746 -21.99 10.89 -10.95
CA PHE A 746 -21.68 12.15 -11.59
C PHE A 746 -20.82 12.99 -10.66
N ASN A 747 -19.68 13.48 -11.16
CA ASN A 747 -18.81 14.38 -10.42
C ASN A 747 -18.60 15.67 -11.19
N SER A 748 -18.51 16.78 -10.47
CA SER A 748 -18.12 18.05 -11.04
C SER A 748 -17.16 18.74 -10.08
N SER A 749 -16.14 19.41 -10.61
CA SER A 749 -15.26 20.25 -9.82
C SER A 749 -14.87 21.50 -10.61
N LEU A 750 -14.58 22.57 -9.90
CA LEU A 750 -14.10 23.82 -10.48
C LEU A 750 -13.22 24.57 -9.48
N ASP A 751 -12.25 25.31 -9.98
CA ASP A 751 -11.46 26.25 -9.19
C ASP A 751 -12.19 27.60 -9.15
N ILE A 752 -12.64 28.00 -7.94
CA ILE A 752 -13.39 29.26 -7.74
C ILE A 752 -12.43 30.45 -7.75
N ILE A 753 -11.31 30.32 -7.05
CA ILE A 753 -10.28 31.36 -6.94
C ILE A 753 -8.93 30.69 -7.13
N THR A 754 -8.13 31.24 -8.05
CA THR A 754 -6.75 30.80 -8.24
C THR A 754 -5.85 32.03 -8.38
N ASN A 755 -4.88 32.17 -7.49
CA ASN A 755 -3.82 33.16 -7.61
C ASN A 755 -2.48 32.52 -7.16
N LYS A 756 -1.39 33.32 -7.20
CA LYS A 756 -0.04 32.82 -6.87
C LYS A 756 0.11 32.29 -5.43
N ASN A 757 -0.77 32.68 -4.52
CA ASN A 757 -0.61 32.41 -3.08
C ASN A 757 -1.66 31.44 -2.53
N TYR A 758 -2.83 31.32 -3.14
CA TYR A 758 -3.91 30.43 -2.70
C TYR A 758 -4.84 30.02 -3.84
N SER A 759 -5.45 28.88 -3.70
CA SER A 759 -6.53 28.39 -4.55
C SER A 759 -7.70 27.90 -3.70
N LEU A 760 -8.90 28.02 -4.22
CA LEU A 760 -10.13 27.46 -3.65
C LEU A 760 -10.82 26.67 -4.76
N SER A 761 -11.07 25.40 -4.53
CA SER A 761 -11.77 24.50 -5.46
C SER A 761 -13.03 23.93 -4.82
N LEU A 762 -14.06 23.67 -5.65
CA LEU A 762 -15.32 23.06 -5.25
C LEU A 762 -15.52 21.76 -6.04
#